data_fac8ffcdbca689bfabb7cde52ef19806
#
_entry.id   fac8ffcdbca689bfabb7cde52ef19806
#
_cell.length_a   1.000
_cell.length_b   1.000
_cell.length_c   1.000
_cell.angle_alpha   90.00
_cell.angle_beta   90.00
_cell.angle_gamma   90.00
#
_symmetry.space_group_name_H-M   'P 1'
#
loop_
_entity.id
_entity.type
_entity.pdbx_description
1 polymer ?
#
loop_
_entity_poly.entity_id
_entity_poly.type
_entity_poly.pdbx_seq_one_letter_code
_entity_poly.pdbx_strand_id
1 'polypeptide(L)'
;MRDTFLIVDGNSLMHRAFHALPLMDYNGVYTNAVHGFLSMLLRCIRERAPRYCAVAFDEHAPTFRHTEYAEYKAGRAPTPDELRPQFDIIKEILSAMGLGVLSLTGYEADDILGTLSSQCAQRDIAALLLTGDRDALQLVSDDTTLLLTRKGISEIEECTPARVQELFGVRPDQITDLKGLMGDSSDNIPGIPGVGEKTAVKLLTSYDTLENVLAHADEIKGKLGEKVRDNAEKGRFSKYLATIRRDIPLQVHYDACETQHLADGLPVLYKYGLNAIAQRIEKEQNGAPAQPAIETTVFSDWESLDAQAAAEMAQAGEVAVYLSEEELSICQGTRRARAQITGQTALFDMPGLSGDPLAECAAVWRGAVITHDGKRLLHTLANAGQPLPQIAYDTMLATYAINPQEKSYALSAFGDADASGVLSLRLRQQAQMKELGVENLYEQIELPLMRVLFDMEREGFAVDGSVLRALGEQLTAREEQLKSDIYRLANVGDFNVNSPKQLGEVLFGEDKLALKAGRKTSKGYSTDADTLEALRDAHPVIPCILEYRQVSKLRSTYIDALLRKLGPDGRIHTFFDQTGTATGRISSAEPNLQNIPVRTELGREIRRAFVASPGCVLVDADYSQIELRILAHFSGDAAMIDAFRRGQDIHARTAAEVAGVPLEDVTPTMRAHAKAVNFGLVYGISDFGLARNTGMSRKEAAAFIEKYFATYPGVRGFMDRAIKEGYETGMARTIFGRVRRLDELKSGNVNIRKFGERAAMNTPVQGTAADIIKLAMVRVHDALCQGGFKARLILQVHDELLIEAPQDEAGRVAQLLRDCMEHVAELSVPLVAEVKTGSSWYETK
;
A
#
# COMPACT_ATOMS: atom_id res chain seq x y z
N MET A 1 35.27 -4.13 2.12
CA MET A 1 34.29 -3.44 1.25
C MET A 1 34.93 -2.14 0.81
N ARG A 2 34.68 -1.71 -0.42
CA ARG A 2 35.07 -0.40 -0.93
C ARG A 2 34.31 0.68 -0.20
N ASP A 3 34.96 1.79 0.20
CA ASP A 3 34.29 2.93 0.83
C ASP A 3 33.27 3.55 -0.14
N THR A 4 32.19 4.09 0.40
CA THR A 4 31.10 4.68 -0.40
C THR A 4 30.90 6.17 -0.02
N PHE A 5 30.71 7.03 -1.00
CA PHE A 5 30.41 8.44 -0.85
C PHE A 5 29.02 8.74 -1.39
N LEU A 6 28.10 9.20 -0.54
CA LEU A 6 26.78 9.71 -0.94
C LEU A 6 26.88 11.19 -1.30
N ILE A 7 26.62 11.53 -2.55
CA ILE A 7 26.68 12.89 -3.08
C ILE A 7 25.26 13.30 -3.45
N VAL A 8 24.75 14.37 -2.86
CA VAL A 8 23.35 14.75 -2.92
C VAL A 8 23.17 16.09 -3.63
N ASP A 9 22.21 16.13 -4.55
CA ASP A 9 21.73 17.37 -5.16
C ASP A 9 20.75 18.06 -4.21
N GLY A 10 21.26 19.10 -3.53
CA GLY A 10 20.49 19.84 -2.53
C GLY A 10 19.30 20.57 -3.10
N ASN A 11 19.46 21.22 -4.26
CA ASN A 11 18.40 22.00 -4.89
C ASN A 11 17.26 21.13 -5.38
N SER A 12 17.58 20.07 -6.11
CA SER A 12 16.57 19.13 -6.62
C SER A 12 15.76 18.51 -5.51
N LEU A 13 16.40 18.04 -4.42
CA LEU A 13 15.70 17.43 -3.31
C LEU A 13 14.87 18.42 -2.49
N MET A 14 15.36 19.65 -2.27
CA MET A 14 14.61 20.70 -1.55
C MET A 14 13.32 21.08 -2.29
N HIS A 15 13.41 21.32 -3.61
CA HIS A 15 12.23 21.61 -4.43
C HIS A 15 11.25 20.42 -4.42
N ARG A 16 11.74 19.20 -4.56
CA ARG A 16 10.90 17.99 -4.52
C ARG A 16 10.18 17.86 -3.19
N ALA A 17 10.89 17.99 -2.09
CA ALA A 17 10.33 17.92 -0.75
C ALA A 17 9.27 19.00 -0.51
N PHE A 18 9.51 20.21 -0.97
CA PHE A 18 8.57 21.34 -0.86
C PHE A 18 7.24 21.04 -1.54
N HIS A 19 7.27 20.50 -2.76
CA HIS A 19 6.05 20.18 -3.52
C HIS A 19 5.37 18.87 -3.09
N ALA A 20 6.08 17.99 -2.40
CA ALA A 20 5.55 16.71 -1.95
C ALA A 20 4.82 16.78 -0.59
N LEU A 21 5.14 17.77 0.23
CA LEU A 21 4.59 17.91 1.58
C LEU A 21 3.80 19.21 1.72
N PRO A 22 2.69 19.19 2.50
CA PRO A 22 1.99 20.42 2.84
C PRO A 22 2.90 21.36 3.63
N LEU A 23 2.63 22.67 3.54
CA LEU A 23 3.37 23.66 4.33
C LEU A 23 3.30 23.33 5.82
N MET A 24 4.46 23.26 6.46
CA MET A 24 4.64 23.02 7.90
C MET A 24 5.26 24.29 8.51
N ASP A 25 4.53 24.93 9.40
CA ASP A 25 4.99 26.11 10.13
C ASP A 25 5.45 25.74 11.55
N TYR A 26 6.59 26.28 11.96
CA TYR A 26 7.06 26.24 13.33
C TYR A 26 7.57 27.64 13.74
N ASN A 27 6.82 28.30 14.62
CA ASN A 27 7.12 29.66 15.11
C ASN A 27 7.28 30.71 13.99
N GLY A 28 6.46 30.61 12.93
CA GLY A 28 6.51 31.53 11.78
C GLY A 28 7.56 31.19 10.73
N VAL A 29 8.21 30.03 10.83
CA VAL A 29 9.20 29.54 9.86
C VAL A 29 8.70 28.25 9.20
N TYR A 30 8.69 28.22 7.87
CA TYR A 30 8.33 27.02 7.14
C TYR A 30 9.46 25.99 7.15
N THR A 31 9.14 24.71 7.39
CA THR A 31 10.13 23.62 7.54
C THR A 31 9.78 22.36 6.76
N ASN A 32 8.71 22.37 5.93
CA ASN A 32 8.26 21.19 5.18
C ASN A 32 9.33 20.67 4.20
N ALA A 33 10.03 21.54 3.47
CA ALA A 33 11.08 21.11 2.55
C ALA A 33 12.28 20.52 3.30
N VAL A 34 12.68 21.14 4.42
CA VAL A 34 13.75 20.64 5.29
C VAL A 34 13.40 19.26 5.87
N HIS A 35 12.16 19.10 6.35
CA HIS A 35 11.68 17.81 6.87
C HIS A 35 11.71 16.72 5.82
N GLY A 36 11.21 17.00 4.61
CA GLY A 36 11.20 16.02 3.52
C GLY A 36 12.60 15.68 3.02
N PHE A 37 13.47 16.69 2.89
CA PHE A 37 14.87 16.51 2.52
C PHE A 37 15.62 15.60 3.50
N LEU A 38 15.56 15.92 4.79
CA LEU A 38 16.23 15.13 5.83
C LEU A 38 15.67 13.70 5.91
N SER A 39 14.38 13.52 5.66
CA SER A 39 13.74 12.19 5.62
C SER A 39 14.32 11.33 4.49
N MET A 40 14.54 11.89 3.29
CA MET A 40 15.17 11.21 2.15
C MET A 40 16.65 10.92 2.43
N LEU A 41 17.39 11.93 2.88
CA LEU A 41 18.83 11.83 3.16
C LEU A 41 19.14 10.77 4.21
N LEU A 42 18.51 10.86 5.39
CA LEU A 42 18.75 9.93 6.50
C LEU A 42 18.33 8.50 6.17
N ARG A 43 17.30 8.35 5.32
CA ARG A 43 16.93 7.05 4.77
C ARG A 43 18.05 6.47 3.92
N CYS A 44 18.60 7.23 2.97
CA CYS A 44 19.71 6.77 2.14
C CYS A 44 20.96 6.46 2.96
N ILE A 45 21.29 7.30 3.95
CA ILE A 45 22.43 7.04 4.84
C ILE A 45 22.24 5.71 5.59
N ARG A 46 21.05 5.45 6.11
CA ARG A 46 20.75 4.20 6.83
C ARG A 46 20.78 2.95 5.93
N GLU A 47 20.14 3.05 4.73
CA GLU A 47 19.99 1.89 3.83
C GLU A 47 21.30 1.54 3.11
N ARG A 48 22.16 2.54 2.86
CA ARG A 48 23.40 2.35 2.09
C ARG A 48 24.68 2.42 2.94
N ALA A 49 24.57 2.86 4.19
CA ALA A 49 25.66 3.02 5.14
C ALA A 49 26.94 3.65 4.52
N PRO A 50 26.83 4.81 3.78
CA PRO A 50 27.97 5.42 3.15
C PRO A 50 28.93 5.95 4.25
N ARG A 51 30.24 5.82 4.02
CA ARG A 51 31.21 6.40 4.94
C ARG A 51 31.22 7.93 4.87
N TYR A 52 31.03 8.48 3.67
CA TYR A 52 31.05 9.92 3.44
C TYR A 52 29.73 10.40 2.86
N CYS A 53 29.32 11.63 3.19
CA CYS A 53 28.16 12.29 2.62
C CYS A 53 28.41 13.78 2.44
N ALA A 54 28.07 14.30 1.25
CA ALA A 54 28.08 15.73 0.96
C ALA A 54 26.85 16.13 0.13
N VAL A 55 26.40 17.37 0.35
CA VAL A 55 25.24 17.96 -0.34
C VAL A 55 25.72 19.18 -1.14
N ALA A 56 25.49 19.16 -2.45
CA ALA A 56 25.81 20.23 -3.36
C ALA A 56 24.63 21.20 -3.51
N PHE A 57 24.90 22.50 -3.49
CA PHE A 57 23.92 23.55 -3.69
C PHE A 57 24.34 24.53 -4.78
N ASP A 58 23.37 25.00 -5.55
CA ASP A 58 23.57 26.12 -6.46
C ASP A 58 23.79 27.42 -5.69
N GLU A 59 24.63 28.29 -6.24
CA GLU A 59 24.76 29.70 -5.81
C GLU A 59 23.86 30.63 -6.65
N HIS A 60 23.54 31.79 -6.10
CA HIS A 60 22.74 32.79 -6.81
C HIS A 60 23.49 33.51 -7.94
N ALA A 61 24.79 33.26 -8.10
CA ALA A 61 25.62 33.85 -9.14
C ALA A 61 25.34 33.21 -10.52
N PRO A 62 25.43 33.96 -11.63
CA PRO A 62 25.35 33.38 -12.95
C PRO A 62 26.45 32.34 -13.17
N THR A 63 26.07 31.19 -13.77
CA THR A 63 27.02 30.15 -14.13
C THR A 63 27.62 30.41 -15.51
N PHE A 64 28.66 29.66 -15.90
CA PHE A 64 29.25 29.76 -17.24
C PHE A 64 28.21 29.52 -18.33
N ARG A 65 27.18 28.64 -18.08
CA ARG A 65 26.09 28.39 -19.03
C ARG A 65 25.24 29.64 -19.29
N HIS A 66 24.95 30.44 -18.24
CA HIS A 66 24.23 31.70 -18.39
C HIS A 66 25.07 32.76 -19.14
N THR A 67 26.39 32.74 -18.99
CA THR A 67 27.29 33.66 -19.68
C THR A 67 27.33 33.34 -21.18
N GLU A 68 27.30 32.07 -21.56
CA GLU A 68 27.37 31.64 -22.94
C GLU A 68 26.01 31.58 -23.64
N TYR A 69 24.94 31.40 -22.90
CA TYR A 69 23.57 31.35 -23.41
C TYR A 69 22.59 32.06 -22.48
N ALA A 70 22.28 33.32 -22.80
CA ALA A 70 21.45 34.19 -21.94
C ALA A 70 20.01 33.66 -21.72
N GLU A 71 19.50 32.79 -22.62
CA GLU A 71 18.20 32.18 -22.53
C GLU A 71 18.20 30.85 -21.71
N TYR A 72 19.36 30.40 -21.21
CA TYR A 72 19.49 29.21 -20.40
C TYR A 72 18.64 29.32 -19.13
N LYS A 73 17.75 28.37 -18.91
CA LYS A 73 16.79 28.34 -17.77
C LYS A 73 15.86 29.56 -17.65
N ALA A 74 15.76 30.43 -18.69
CA ALA A 74 14.95 31.65 -18.63
C ALA A 74 13.43 31.42 -18.41
N GLY A 75 12.94 30.21 -18.69
CA GLY A 75 11.53 29.81 -18.45
C GLY A 75 11.23 29.23 -17.08
N ARG A 76 12.21 29.10 -16.18
CA ARG A 76 11.97 28.53 -14.85
C ARG A 76 11.24 29.52 -13.95
N ALA A 77 10.20 29.03 -13.25
CA ALA A 77 9.50 29.82 -12.24
C ALA A 77 10.45 30.18 -11.08
N PRO A 78 10.32 31.37 -10.49
CA PRO A 78 11.13 31.77 -9.33
C PRO A 78 10.87 30.83 -8.14
N THR A 79 11.90 30.64 -7.31
CA THR A 79 11.77 29.87 -6.07
C THR A 79 10.70 30.51 -5.18
N PRO A 80 9.70 29.70 -4.70
CA PRO A 80 8.66 30.19 -3.78
C PRO A 80 9.24 30.88 -2.54
N ASP A 81 8.57 31.94 -2.09
CA ASP A 81 9.04 32.74 -0.96
C ASP A 81 9.10 31.91 0.33
N GLU A 82 8.19 30.90 0.49
CA GLU A 82 8.17 29.97 1.62
C GLU A 82 9.31 28.94 1.58
N LEU A 83 9.87 28.66 0.39
CA LEU A 83 10.99 27.71 0.23
C LEU A 83 12.35 28.40 0.46
N ARG A 84 12.49 29.66 0.07
CA ARG A 84 13.78 30.40 0.12
C ARG A 84 14.50 30.33 1.47
N PRO A 85 13.85 30.62 2.61
CA PRO A 85 14.49 30.53 3.92
C PRO A 85 14.92 29.13 4.32
N GLN A 86 14.26 28.12 3.76
CA GLN A 86 14.53 26.74 4.13
C GLN A 86 15.89 26.23 3.60
N PHE A 87 16.47 26.88 2.59
CA PHE A 87 17.83 26.58 2.14
C PHE A 87 18.90 26.94 3.18
N ASP A 88 18.75 28.05 3.87
CA ASP A 88 19.70 28.42 4.93
C ASP A 88 19.56 27.47 6.14
N ILE A 89 18.33 27.10 6.48
CA ILE A 89 18.04 26.16 7.56
C ILE A 89 18.66 24.79 7.29
N ILE A 90 18.49 24.25 6.08
CA ILE A 90 19.04 22.92 5.78
C ILE A 90 20.56 22.95 5.77
N LYS A 91 21.20 24.00 5.27
CA LYS A 91 22.65 24.14 5.31
C LYS A 91 23.18 24.23 6.75
N GLU A 92 22.50 24.98 7.64
CA GLU A 92 22.83 25.03 9.07
C GLU A 92 22.76 23.64 9.71
N ILE A 93 21.68 22.87 9.44
CA ILE A 93 21.49 21.53 10.00
C ILE A 93 22.56 20.56 9.48
N LEU A 94 22.80 20.52 8.17
CA LEU A 94 23.79 19.63 7.55
C LEU A 94 25.20 19.89 8.10
N SER A 95 25.59 21.17 8.22
CA SER A 95 26.86 21.56 8.81
C SER A 95 26.97 21.12 10.28
N ALA A 96 25.91 21.29 11.05
CA ALA A 96 25.86 20.84 12.45
C ALA A 96 25.93 19.30 12.58
N MET A 97 25.44 18.56 11.58
CA MET A 97 25.54 17.09 11.50
C MET A 97 26.93 16.59 11.04
N GLY A 98 27.87 17.48 10.78
CA GLY A 98 29.19 17.11 10.25
C GLY A 98 29.18 16.62 8.81
N LEU A 99 28.11 16.93 8.03
CA LEU A 99 28.02 16.57 6.63
C LEU A 99 28.58 17.67 5.73
N GLY A 100 29.20 17.29 4.61
CA GLY A 100 29.75 18.23 3.64
C GLY A 100 28.67 19.11 3.00
N VAL A 101 28.79 20.43 3.07
CA VAL A 101 27.94 21.39 2.35
C VAL A 101 28.81 22.06 1.30
N LEU A 102 28.52 21.78 0.03
CA LEU A 102 29.34 22.18 -1.11
C LEU A 102 28.60 23.19 -2.00
N SER A 103 29.28 24.26 -2.39
CA SER A 103 28.87 25.15 -3.46
C SER A 103 30.10 25.78 -4.13
N LEU A 104 30.01 26.18 -5.37
CA LEU A 104 31.13 26.79 -6.09
C LEU A 104 30.61 27.86 -7.06
N THR A 105 31.04 29.14 -6.87
CA THR A 105 30.61 30.24 -7.71
C THR A 105 30.93 29.99 -9.18
N GLY A 106 29.99 30.25 -10.07
CA GLY A 106 30.11 30.06 -11.51
C GLY A 106 29.79 28.66 -12.04
N TYR A 107 29.49 27.71 -11.16
CA TYR A 107 29.12 26.34 -11.49
C TYR A 107 27.79 25.93 -10.83
N GLU A 108 27.14 24.89 -11.36
CA GLU A 108 25.91 24.35 -10.82
C GLU A 108 26.18 23.16 -9.90
N ALA A 109 25.22 22.78 -9.05
CA ALA A 109 25.31 21.61 -8.19
C ALA A 109 25.64 20.34 -8.99
N ASP A 110 25.09 20.19 -10.19
CA ASP A 110 25.37 19.06 -11.08
C ASP A 110 26.87 18.95 -11.45
N ASP A 111 27.54 20.09 -11.68
CA ASP A 111 28.99 20.12 -11.97
C ASP A 111 29.82 19.70 -10.74
N ILE A 112 29.32 20.00 -9.52
CA ILE A 112 29.90 19.50 -8.27
C ILE A 112 29.70 17.98 -8.17
N LEU A 113 28.50 17.46 -8.46
CA LEU A 113 28.24 16.01 -8.49
C LEU A 113 29.17 15.30 -9.47
N GLY A 114 29.30 15.83 -10.70
CA GLY A 114 30.16 15.28 -11.75
C GLY A 114 31.63 15.25 -11.36
N THR A 115 32.11 16.33 -10.76
CA THR A 115 33.54 16.43 -10.37
C THR A 115 33.83 15.56 -9.16
N LEU A 116 32.98 15.56 -8.15
CA LEU A 116 33.20 14.74 -6.94
C LEU A 116 33.09 13.24 -7.24
N SER A 117 32.17 12.81 -8.12
CA SER A 117 32.12 11.39 -8.55
C SER A 117 33.40 10.97 -9.28
N SER A 118 33.98 11.85 -10.13
CA SER A 118 35.28 11.60 -10.77
C SER A 118 36.42 11.52 -9.76
N GLN A 119 36.45 12.38 -8.75
CA GLN A 119 37.44 12.32 -7.67
C GLN A 119 37.31 11.06 -6.82
N CYS A 120 36.09 10.58 -6.58
CA CYS A 120 35.83 9.31 -5.89
C CYS A 120 36.40 8.13 -6.67
N ALA A 121 36.15 8.05 -7.98
CA ALA A 121 36.67 6.98 -8.84
C ALA A 121 38.22 6.95 -8.83
N GLN A 122 38.88 8.12 -8.85
CA GLN A 122 40.36 8.22 -8.77
C GLN A 122 40.92 7.72 -7.42
N ARG A 123 40.11 7.68 -6.37
CA ARG A 123 40.48 7.25 -5.00
C ARG A 123 39.97 5.85 -4.63
N ASP A 124 39.43 5.13 -5.58
CA ASP A 124 38.81 3.83 -5.36
C ASP A 124 37.62 3.87 -4.34
N ILE A 125 36.83 4.94 -4.40
CA ILE A 125 35.62 5.13 -3.60
C ILE A 125 34.40 5.02 -4.54
N ALA A 126 33.39 4.23 -4.16
CA ALA A 126 32.15 4.14 -4.92
C ALA A 126 31.29 5.41 -4.70
N ALA A 127 30.80 6.03 -5.77
CA ALA A 127 29.94 7.19 -5.69
C ALA A 127 28.45 6.81 -5.81
N LEU A 128 27.61 7.28 -4.87
CA LEU A 128 26.16 7.21 -4.93
C LEU A 128 25.62 8.63 -5.11
N LEU A 129 24.99 8.92 -6.26
CA LEU A 129 24.43 10.23 -6.55
C LEU A 129 22.93 10.24 -6.25
N LEU A 130 22.46 11.10 -5.35
CA LEU A 130 21.04 11.22 -5.01
C LEU A 130 20.48 12.53 -5.58
N THR A 131 19.64 12.44 -6.61
CA THR A 131 18.98 13.58 -7.26
C THR A 131 17.63 13.20 -7.86
N GLY A 132 16.82 14.20 -8.20
CA GLY A 132 15.62 14.04 -9.01
C GLY A 132 15.84 14.41 -10.48
N ASP A 133 17.04 14.87 -10.83
CA ASP A 133 17.38 15.30 -12.17
C ASP A 133 17.90 14.14 -13.03
N ARG A 134 17.31 13.99 -14.21
CA ARG A 134 17.71 12.95 -15.18
C ARG A 134 19.00 13.25 -15.91
N ASP A 135 19.45 14.49 -15.86
CA ASP A 135 20.68 14.90 -16.53
C ASP A 135 21.90 14.25 -15.87
N ALA A 136 21.81 13.95 -14.58
CA ALA A 136 22.82 13.20 -13.85
C ALA A 136 23.00 11.73 -14.32
N LEU A 137 22.08 11.18 -15.16
CA LEU A 137 22.24 9.86 -15.79
C LEU A 137 23.53 9.77 -16.62
N GLN A 138 24.03 10.87 -17.16
CA GLN A 138 25.30 10.93 -17.88
C GLN A 138 26.54 10.63 -17.00
N LEU A 139 26.37 10.69 -15.66
CA LEU A 139 27.44 10.44 -14.68
C LEU A 139 27.56 8.98 -14.28
N VAL A 140 26.56 8.16 -14.63
CA VAL A 140 26.48 6.74 -14.26
C VAL A 140 27.61 5.95 -14.92
N SER A 141 28.29 5.10 -14.14
CA SER A 141 29.41 4.25 -14.57
C SER A 141 29.49 3.04 -13.64
N ASP A 142 30.51 2.19 -13.81
CA ASP A 142 30.77 1.06 -12.90
C ASP A 142 31.15 1.52 -11.48
N ASP A 143 31.66 2.75 -11.33
CA ASP A 143 32.05 3.35 -10.06
C ASP A 143 31.01 4.34 -9.51
N THR A 144 29.99 4.69 -10.29
CA THR A 144 28.99 5.70 -9.96
C THR A 144 27.58 5.20 -10.22
N THR A 145 26.79 5.05 -9.17
CA THR A 145 25.39 4.68 -9.24
C THR A 145 24.50 5.90 -8.96
N LEU A 146 23.46 6.11 -9.76
CA LEU A 146 22.50 7.18 -9.57
C LEU A 146 21.27 6.66 -8.83
N LEU A 147 20.93 7.28 -7.71
CA LEU A 147 19.71 7.11 -6.94
C LEU A 147 18.69 8.17 -7.38
N LEU A 148 17.90 7.84 -8.40
CA LEU A 148 16.95 8.76 -9.02
C LEU A 148 15.63 8.76 -8.25
N THR A 149 15.25 9.92 -7.68
CA THR A 149 13.95 10.06 -7.01
C THR A 149 12.82 10.20 -8.04
N ARG A 150 11.78 9.33 -7.97
CA ARG A 150 10.70 9.25 -8.98
C ARG A 150 9.44 10.00 -8.55
N LYS A 151 8.74 9.55 -7.51
CA LYS A 151 7.46 10.13 -7.09
C LYS A 151 7.47 10.44 -5.58
N GLY A 152 7.11 11.67 -5.22
CA GLY A 152 7.13 12.09 -3.82
C GLY A 152 8.52 12.03 -3.19
N ILE A 153 8.60 11.66 -1.92
CA ILE A 153 9.84 11.52 -1.13
C ILE A 153 10.22 10.05 -0.84
N SER A 154 9.46 9.09 -1.35
CA SER A 154 9.59 7.67 -0.95
C SER A 154 10.12 6.75 -2.06
N GLU A 155 9.92 7.09 -3.33
CA GLU A 155 10.34 6.24 -4.44
C GLU A 155 11.71 6.64 -4.97
N ILE A 156 12.70 5.76 -4.83
CA ILE A 156 14.07 5.92 -5.36
C ILE A 156 14.33 4.76 -6.31
N GLU A 157 14.77 5.08 -7.53
CA GLU A 157 15.18 4.11 -8.53
C GLU A 157 16.69 4.09 -8.63
N GLU A 158 17.28 2.91 -8.52
CA GLU A 158 18.70 2.72 -8.68
C GLU A 158 19.06 2.56 -10.16
N CYS A 159 19.85 3.47 -10.70
CA CYS A 159 20.26 3.50 -12.08
C CYS A 159 21.72 3.10 -12.21
N THR A 160 21.95 1.86 -12.61
CA THR A 160 23.23 1.34 -13.09
C THR A 160 23.36 1.54 -14.61
N PRO A 161 24.53 1.35 -15.25
CA PRO A 161 24.65 1.47 -16.71
C PRO A 161 23.65 0.63 -17.49
N ALA A 162 23.42 -0.63 -17.05
CA ALA A 162 22.44 -1.53 -17.65
C ALA A 162 21.01 -1.00 -17.51
N ARG A 163 20.68 -0.47 -16.33
CA ARG A 163 19.34 0.09 -16.05
C ARG A 163 19.06 1.37 -16.85
N VAL A 164 20.07 2.22 -17.06
CA VAL A 164 19.95 3.41 -17.93
C VAL A 164 19.62 2.98 -19.36
N GLN A 165 20.35 2.01 -19.88
CA GLN A 165 20.11 1.46 -21.23
C GLN A 165 18.69 0.89 -21.38
N GLU A 166 18.22 0.16 -20.40
CA GLU A 166 16.87 -0.43 -20.39
C GLU A 166 15.77 0.65 -20.39
N LEU A 167 15.91 1.67 -19.54
CA LEU A 167 14.86 2.68 -19.34
C LEU A 167 14.81 3.76 -20.43
N PHE A 168 15.97 4.14 -20.97
CA PHE A 168 16.11 5.29 -21.88
C PHE A 168 16.54 4.89 -23.27
N GLY A 169 16.89 3.63 -23.51
CA GLY A 169 17.31 3.12 -24.82
C GLY A 169 18.71 3.60 -25.28
N VAL A 170 19.43 4.28 -24.39
CA VAL A 170 20.78 4.81 -24.65
C VAL A 170 21.69 4.54 -23.46
N ARG A 171 22.99 4.44 -23.69
CA ARG A 171 24.00 4.31 -22.63
C ARG A 171 24.20 5.64 -21.88
N PRO A 172 24.74 5.63 -20.65
CA PRO A 172 25.03 6.85 -19.89
C PRO A 172 25.86 7.88 -20.67
N ASP A 173 26.87 7.45 -21.37
CA ASP A 173 27.75 8.30 -22.20
C ASP A 173 27.03 8.96 -23.39
N GLN A 174 25.91 8.41 -23.84
CA GLN A 174 25.07 8.91 -24.92
C GLN A 174 24.00 9.91 -24.47
N ILE A 175 23.79 10.13 -23.15
CA ILE A 175 22.77 11.06 -22.63
C ILE A 175 23.00 12.49 -23.12
N THR A 176 24.26 12.94 -23.19
CA THR A 176 24.60 14.26 -23.72
C THR A 176 24.36 14.37 -25.23
N ASP A 177 24.62 13.31 -25.99
CA ASP A 177 24.29 13.22 -27.41
C ASP A 177 22.78 13.23 -27.65
N LEU A 178 22.02 12.53 -26.81
CA LEU A 178 20.57 12.54 -26.84
C LEU A 178 20.02 13.96 -26.66
N LYS A 179 20.52 14.70 -25.64
CA LYS A 179 20.18 16.12 -25.38
C LYS A 179 20.65 17.05 -26.51
N GLY A 180 21.80 16.78 -27.09
CA GLY A 180 22.29 17.51 -28.28
C GLY A 180 21.34 17.42 -29.45
N LEU A 181 20.76 16.24 -29.67
CA LEU A 181 19.78 15.99 -30.75
C LEU A 181 18.40 16.57 -30.44
N MET A 182 17.81 16.23 -29.30
CA MET A 182 16.42 16.57 -29.00
C MET A 182 16.24 17.91 -28.28
N GLY A 183 17.29 18.45 -27.68
CA GLY A 183 17.22 19.59 -26.77
C GLY A 183 16.67 19.24 -25.41
N ASP A 184 16.48 20.26 -24.57
CA ASP A 184 15.79 20.18 -23.30
C ASP A 184 14.90 21.39 -23.05
N SER A 185 13.60 21.17 -22.98
CA SER A 185 12.63 22.24 -22.77
C SER A 185 12.64 22.76 -21.33
N SER A 186 13.11 21.97 -20.34
CA SER A 186 13.18 22.39 -18.94
C SER A 186 14.30 23.40 -18.71
N ASP A 187 15.41 23.27 -19.45
CA ASP A 187 16.58 24.15 -19.38
C ASP A 187 16.68 25.11 -20.55
N ASN A 188 15.67 25.12 -21.42
CA ASN A 188 15.62 25.93 -22.64
C ASN A 188 16.80 25.65 -23.59
N ILE A 189 17.25 24.38 -23.65
CA ILE A 189 18.29 23.93 -24.58
C ILE A 189 17.62 23.57 -25.90
N PRO A 190 18.05 24.19 -27.02
CA PRO A 190 17.24 24.21 -28.26
C PRO A 190 17.20 22.88 -29.00
N GLY A 191 18.25 22.07 -29.03
CA GLY A 191 18.33 20.83 -29.83
C GLY A 191 18.24 21.08 -31.34
N ILE A 192 18.06 19.99 -32.10
CA ILE A 192 17.80 20.04 -33.54
C ILE A 192 16.27 20.11 -33.77
N PRO A 193 15.74 21.16 -34.44
CA PRO A 193 14.31 21.38 -34.58
C PRO A 193 13.57 20.19 -35.21
N GLY A 194 12.60 19.62 -34.49
CA GLY A 194 11.76 18.52 -34.95
C GLY A 194 12.37 17.12 -34.77
N VAL A 195 13.47 17.01 -34.01
CA VAL A 195 14.03 15.77 -33.49
C VAL A 195 13.51 15.58 -32.06
N GLY A 196 12.61 14.63 -31.85
CA GLY A 196 12.14 14.23 -30.50
C GLY A 196 12.88 13.00 -30.00
N GLU A 197 12.64 12.64 -28.74
CA GLU A 197 13.31 11.55 -28.01
C GLU A 197 13.39 10.25 -28.82
N LYS A 198 12.26 9.74 -29.33
CA LYS A 198 12.23 8.49 -30.13
C LYS A 198 13.08 8.56 -31.38
N THR A 199 13.16 9.73 -32.01
CA THR A 199 13.98 9.92 -33.21
C THR A 199 15.45 10.00 -32.85
N ALA A 200 15.79 10.71 -31.78
CA ALA A 200 17.15 10.84 -31.27
C ALA A 200 17.71 9.47 -30.83
N VAL A 201 16.93 8.66 -30.09
CA VAL A 201 17.31 7.30 -29.71
C VAL A 201 17.60 6.44 -30.95
N LYS A 202 16.74 6.47 -31.99
CA LYS A 202 16.99 5.73 -33.24
C LYS A 202 18.28 6.17 -33.94
N LEU A 203 18.54 7.48 -33.97
CA LEU A 203 19.76 8.00 -34.58
C LEU A 203 21.00 7.52 -33.81
N LEU A 204 20.96 7.60 -32.47
CA LEU A 204 22.09 7.12 -31.66
C LEU A 204 22.26 5.60 -31.72
N THR A 205 21.19 4.82 -31.83
CA THR A 205 21.28 3.37 -32.07
C THR A 205 21.96 3.06 -33.41
N SER A 206 21.76 3.90 -34.44
CA SER A 206 22.32 3.68 -35.77
C SER A 206 23.75 4.23 -35.95
N TYR A 207 24.06 5.37 -35.31
CA TYR A 207 25.31 6.12 -35.54
C TYR A 207 26.16 6.32 -34.29
N ASP A 208 25.71 5.84 -33.15
CA ASP A 208 26.37 5.81 -31.83
C ASP A 208 26.51 7.20 -31.16
N THR A 209 27.02 8.21 -31.83
CA THR A 209 27.26 9.56 -31.26
C THR A 209 26.61 10.67 -32.08
N LEU A 210 26.37 11.84 -31.47
CA LEU A 210 25.92 13.04 -32.16
C LEU A 210 26.83 13.38 -33.34
N GLU A 211 28.14 13.34 -33.16
CA GLU A 211 29.13 13.69 -34.21
C GLU A 211 29.00 12.75 -35.42
N ASN A 212 28.81 11.45 -35.17
CA ASN A 212 28.57 10.48 -36.24
C ASN A 212 27.21 10.73 -36.94
N VAL A 213 26.16 11.06 -36.20
CA VAL A 213 24.87 11.45 -36.79
C VAL A 213 25.03 12.65 -37.71
N LEU A 214 25.78 13.66 -37.26
CA LEU A 214 26.04 14.87 -38.05
C LEU A 214 26.91 14.58 -39.28
N ALA A 215 27.94 13.72 -39.16
CA ALA A 215 28.84 13.33 -40.26
C ALA A 215 28.07 12.53 -41.36
N HIS A 216 27.05 11.76 -40.95
CA HIS A 216 26.26 10.93 -41.88
C HIS A 216 24.87 11.54 -42.20
N ALA A 217 24.71 12.87 -42.02
CA ALA A 217 23.44 13.58 -42.23
C ALA A 217 22.90 13.39 -43.65
N ASP A 218 23.77 13.24 -44.64
CA ASP A 218 23.39 12.99 -46.05
C ASP A 218 22.83 11.58 -46.30
N GLU A 219 23.09 10.63 -45.43
CA GLU A 219 22.55 9.25 -45.51
C GLU A 219 21.17 9.16 -44.86
N ILE A 220 20.79 10.13 -44.04
CA ILE A 220 19.50 10.20 -43.37
C ILE A 220 18.43 10.67 -44.34
N LYS A 221 17.49 9.76 -44.71
CA LYS A 221 16.49 10.03 -45.72
C LYS A 221 15.48 11.11 -45.36
N GLY A 222 15.14 11.94 -46.32
CA GLY A 222 14.07 12.94 -46.26
C GLY A 222 14.41 14.18 -45.45
N LYS A 223 13.39 14.95 -45.07
CA LYS A 223 13.52 16.25 -44.36
C LYS A 223 14.27 16.16 -43.04
N LEU A 224 14.44 14.96 -42.46
CA LEU A 224 15.18 14.78 -41.22
C LEU A 224 16.68 14.99 -41.45
N GLY A 225 17.26 14.42 -42.49
CA GLY A 225 18.67 14.62 -42.88
C GLY A 225 19.00 16.07 -43.14
N GLU A 226 18.12 16.79 -43.89
CA GLU A 226 18.27 18.23 -44.11
C GLU A 226 18.31 18.99 -42.79
N LYS A 227 17.37 18.73 -41.87
CA LYS A 227 17.32 19.41 -40.59
C LYS A 227 18.56 19.14 -39.71
N VAL A 228 19.06 17.90 -39.70
CA VAL A 228 20.28 17.50 -38.96
C VAL A 228 21.48 18.26 -39.52
N ARG A 229 21.66 18.33 -40.81
CA ARG A 229 22.74 19.07 -41.48
C ARG A 229 22.68 20.58 -41.22
N ASP A 230 21.47 21.18 -41.44
CA ASP A 230 21.29 22.63 -41.35
C ASP A 230 21.39 23.15 -39.90
N ASN A 231 21.25 22.27 -38.89
CA ASN A 231 21.33 22.63 -37.45
C ASN A 231 22.48 21.93 -36.71
N ALA A 232 23.53 21.51 -37.43
CA ALA A 232 24.66 20.78 -36.84
C ALA A 232 25.31 21.54 -35.67
N GLU A 233 25.61 22.82 -35.86
CA GLU A 233 26.21 23.68 -34.82
C GLU A 233 25.27 23.85 -33.61
N LYS A 234 23.97 23.91 -33.87
CA LYS A 234 22.96 23.98 -32.80
C LYS A 234 22.90 22.68 -31.96
N GLY A 235 23.06 21.53 -32.61
CA GLY A 235 23.16 20.24 -31.95
C GLY A 235 24.40 20.15 -31.05
N ARG A 236 25.56 20.56 -31.57
CA ARG A 236 26.85 20.62 -30.81
C ARG A 236 26.74 21.53 -29.62
N PHE A 237 26.21 22.74 -29.83
CA PHE A 237 25.98 23.72 -28.76
C PHE A 237 25.05 23.21 -27.69
N SER A 238 23.97 22.54 -28.07
CA SER A 238 23.04 21.90 -27.13
C SER A 238 23.70 20.78 -26.32
N LYS A 239 24.49 19.93 -26.97
CA LYS A 239 25.30 18.92 -26.27
C LYS A 239 26.26 19.55 -25.26
N TYR A 240 26.95 20.63 -25.66
CA TYR A 240 27.88 21.37 -24.78
C TYR A 240 27.19 21.90 -23.54
N LEU A 241 26.02 22.57 -23.71
CA LEU A 241 25.23 23.08 -22.58
C LEU A 241 24.71 21.99 -21.64
N ALA A 242 24.31 20.85 -22.20
CA ALA A 242 23.79 19.72 -21.44
C ALA A 242 24.90 18.89 -20.74
N THR A 243 26.17 19.13 -21.08
CA THR A 243 27.29 18.37 -20.51
C THR A 243 27.64 18.86 -19.11
N ILE A 244 27.56 17.96 -18.13
CA ILE A 244 27.99 18.19 -16.74
C ILE A 244 29.53 18.18 -16.69
N ARG A 245 30.13 19.23 -16.12
CA ARG A 245 31.59 19.29 -15.91
C ARG A 245 32.02 18.30 -14.85
N ARG A 246 33.22 17.69 -15.06
CA ARG A 246 33.80 16.69 -14.16
C ARG A 246 35.19 17.09 -13.62
N ASP A 247 35.62 18.32 -13.89
CA ASP A 247 36.95 18.86 -13.69
C ASP A 247 36.99 20.29 -13.13
N ILE A 248 35.89 20.72 -12.44
CA ILE A 248 35.87 22.05 -11.83
C ILE A 248 36.85 22.16 -10.66
N PRO A 249 37.34 23.35 -10.29
CA PRO A 249 38.34 23.52 -9.23
C PRO A 249 37.75 23.34 -7.82
N LEU A 250 37.17 22.14 -7.59
CA LEU A 250 36.51 21.75 -6.35
C LEU A 250 37.52 21.10 -5.39
N GLN A 251 37.65 21.66 -4.19
CA GLN A 251 38.41 21.04 -3.10
C GLN A 251 37.46 20.51 -2.03
N VAL A 252 37.57 19.21 -1.73
CA VAL A 252 36.74 18.55 -0.72
C VAL A 252 37.61 17.89 0.33
N HIS A 253 37.35 18.21 1.59
CA HIS A 253 37.97 17.54 2.75
C HIS A 253 37.08 16.36 3.16
N TYR A 254 37.48 15.16 2.81
CA TYR A 254 36.71 13.92 3.03
C TYR A 254 36.43 13.67 4.52
N ASP A 255 37.40 13.97 5.39
CA ASP A 255 37.22 13.83 6.85
C ASP A 255 36.12 14.73 7.43
N ALA A 256 35.78 15.82 6.75
CA ALA A 256 34.67 16.71 7.10
C ALA A 256 33.33 16.27 6.49
N CYS A 257 33.28 15.08 5.88
CA CYS A 257 32.08 14.53 5.24
C CYS A 257 31.67 13.18 5.85
N GLU A 258 32.26 12.76 6.97
CA GLU A 258 31.97 11.46 7.59
C GLU A 258 30.57 11.42 8.21
N THR A 259 29.83 10.32 8.01
CA THR A 259 28.44 10.16 8.45
C THR A 259 28.27 9.81 9.93
N GLN A 260 29.35 9.70 10.69
CA GLN A 260 29.31 9.31 12.11
C GLN A 260 28.87 10.41 13.08
N HIS A 261 28.78 11.68 12.62
CA HIS A 261 28.51 12.85 13.47
C HIS A 261 27.07 13.36 13.39
N LEU A 262 26.13 12.59 12.87
CA LEU A 262 24.74 13.03 12.63
C LEU A 262 24.04 13.60 13.89
N ALA A 263 24.38 13.12 15.07
CA ALA A 263 23.76 13.56 16.30
C ALA A 263 24.26 14.92 16.82
N ASP A 264 25.38 15.40 16.32
CA ASP A 264 25.86 16.75 16.68
C ASP A 264 24.86 17.80 16.18
N GLY A 265 24.02 17.46 15.18
CA GLY A 265 22.93 18.29 14.66
C GLY A 265 21.66 18.33 15.52
N LEU A 266 21.52 17.53 16.59
CA LEU A 266 20.30 17.47 17.42
C LEU A 266 19.85 18.84 17.97
N PRO A 267 20.72 19.70 18.51
CA PRO A 267 20.30 21.02 19.01
C PRO A 267 19.67 21.90 17.93
N VAL A 268 20.19 21.83 16.71
CA VAL A 268 19.68 22.62 15.56
C VAL A 268 18.35 22.05 15.06
N LEU A 269 18.18 20.73 15.07
CA LEU A 269 16.90 20.10 14.74
C LEU A 269 15.78 20.52 15.70
N TYR A 270 16.05 20.53 16.99
CA TYR A 270 15.10 21.01 18.01
C TYR A 270 14.80 22.50 17.88
N LYS A 271 15.81 23.33 17.54
CA LYS A 271 15.64 24.77 17.26
C LYS A 271 14.57 25.04 16.19
N TYR A 272 14.48 24.19 15.17
CA TYR A 272 13.54 24.34 14.06
C TYR A 272 12.31 23.40 14.17
N GLY A 273 12.04 22.80 15.34
CA GLY A 273 10.86 21.99 15.58
C GLY A 273 10.83 20.65 14.85
N LEU A 274 11.97 20.17 14.38
CA LEU A 274 12.12 18.90 13.67
C LEU A 274 12.25 17.70 14.64
N ASN A 275 11.37 17.70 15.67
CA ASN A 275 11.45 16.78 16.81
C ASN A 275 11.41 15.31 16.41
N ALA A 276 10.60 14.95 15.39
CA ALA A 276 10.49 13.56 14.93
C ALA A 276 11.81 13.05 14.31
N ILE A 277 12.53 13.91 13.60
CA ILE A 277 13.84 13.59 13.01
C ILE A 277 14.89 13.49 14.12
N ALA A 278 14.90 14.45 15.06
CA ALA A 278 15.81 14.45 16.20
C ALA A 278 15.66 13.17 17.03
N GLN A 279 14.43 12.83 17.43
CA GLN A 279 14.13 11.61 18.21
C GLN A 279 14.54 10.32 17.50
N ARG A 280 14.48 10.32 16.17
CA ARG A 280 14.91 9.17 15.36
C ARG A 280 16.43 9.01 15.42
N ILE A 281 17.19 10.10 15.26
CA ILE A 281 18.66 10.08 15.38
C ILE A 281 19.08 9.68 16.81
N GLU A 282 18.42 10.21 17.85
CA GLU A 282 18.67 9.84 19.24
C GLU A 282 18.44 8.35 19.50
N LYS A 283 17.36 7.76 18.93
CA LYS A 283 17.11 6.32 19.04
C LYS A 283 18.16 5.49 18.32
N GLU A 284 18.65 5.96 17.18
CA GLU A 284 19.71 5.29 16.44
C GLU A 284 21.05 5.37 17.16
N GLN A 285 21.34 6.43 17.92
CA GLN A 285 22.55 6.59 18.74
C GLN A 285 22.50 5.93 20.12
N ASN A 286 21.39 6.10 20.84
CA ASN A 286 21.27 5.55 22.20
C ASN A 286 21.08 4.02 22.18
N GLY A 287 21.24 3.39 21.01
CA GLY A 287 20.92 2.00 20.81
C GLY A 287 19.42 1.80 21.11
N ALA A 288 18.59 1.37 20.16
CA ALA A 288 17.49 0.49 20.55
C ALA A 288 18.06 -0.47 21.57
N PRO A 289 17.37 -0.71 22.76
CA PRO A 289 17.90 -1.61 23.77
C PRO A 289 18.50 -2.79 23.03
N ALA A 290 19.78 -3.02 23.20
CA ALA A 290 20.57 -3.89 22.36
C ALA A 290 19.72 -5.11 22.08
N GLN A 291 19.21 -5.24 20.85
CA GLN A 291 18.58 -6.50 20.45
C GLN A 291 19.59 -7.52 20.88
N PRO A 292 19.25 -8.48 21.75
CA PRO A 292 20.22 -9.42 22.28
C PRO A 292 21.05 -9.82 21.09
N ALA A 293 22.36 -9.65 21.17
CA ALA A 293 23.27 -9.89 20.06
C ALA A 293 22.96 -11.29 19.57
N ILE A 294 22.08 -11.38 18.57
CA ILE A 294 21.79 -12.65 17.93
C ILE A 294 23.10 -12.89 17.22
N GLU A 295 23.83 -13.90 17.65
CA GLU A 295 25.06 -14.36 17.02
C GLU A 295 24.80 -14.31 15.52
N THR A 296 25.51 -13.46 14.82
CA THR A 296 25.37 -13.35 13.36
C THR A 296 25.73 -14.71 12.82
N THR A 297 24.74 -15.48 12.42
CA THR A 297 24.94 -16.79 11.84
C THR A 297 25.80 -16.60 10.60
N VAL A 298 27.02 -17.11 10.63
CA VAL A 298 27.91 -17.07 9.48
C VAL A 298 27.48 -18.21 8.57
N PHE A 299 26.85 -17.88 7.46
CA PHE A 299 26.43 -18.85 6.45
C PHE A 299 27.62 -19.30 5.59
N SER A 300 27.57 -20.55 5.09
CA SER A 300 28.47 -21.05 4.08
C SER A 300 28.30 -20.30 2.74
N ASP A 301 29.19 -20.50 1.81
CA ASP A 301 28.97 -20.06 0.43
C ASP A 301 27.74 -20.76 -0.18
N TRP A 302 27.15 -20.15 -1.21
CA TRP A 302 26.02 -20.73 -1.94
C TRP A 302 26.46 -21.95 -2.74
N GLU A 303 25.79 -23.08 -2.56
CA GLU A 303 25.94 -24.25 -3.43
C GLU A 303 24.80 -24.33 -4.46
N SER A 304 25.00 -25.12 -5.51
CA SER A 304 23.96 -25.42 -6.48
C SER A 304 22.86 -26.25 -5.82
N LEU A 305 21.60 -25.87 -6.01
CA LEU A 305 20.45 -26.63 -5.53
C LEU A 305 20.17 -27.78 -6.51
N ASP A 306 20.32 -29.00 -6.02
CA ASP A 306 19.93 -30.24 -6.69
C ASP A 306 19.18 -31.18 -5.72
N ALA A 307 18.70 -32.31 -6.22
CA ALA A 307 17.91 -33.25 -5.44
C ALA A 307 18.68 -33.86 -4.26
N GLN A 308 20.02 -34.00 -4.37
CA GLN A 308 20.84 -34.55 -3.30
C GLN A 308 21.01 -33.52 -2.18
N ALA A 309 21.39 -32.28 -2.50
CA ALA A 309 21.48 -31.19 -1.54
C ALA A 309 20.15 -30.93 -0.81
N ALA A 310 19.05 -30.93 -1.56
CA ALA A 310 17.70 -30.78 -1.01
C ALA A 310 17.34 -31.93 -0.04
N ALA A 311 17.64 -33.18 -0.40
CA ALA A 311 17.36 -34.33 0.45
C ALA A 311 18.21 -34.34 1.73
N GLU A 312 19.50 -34.02 1.63
CA GLU A 312 20.41 -33.93 2.77
C GLU A 312 19.97 -32.84 3.77
N MET A 313 19.60 -31.66 3.26
CA MET A 313 19.09 -30.56 4.11
C MET A 313 17.75 -30.95 4.77
N ALA A 314 16.83 -31.58 4.04
CA ALA A 314 15.55 -32.02 4.59
C ALA A 314 15.72 -33.08 5.70
N GLN A 315 16.74 -33.96 5.61
CA GLN A 315 17.04 -34.95 6.65
C GLN A 315 17.65 -34.32 7.91
N ALA A 316 18.33 -33.19 7.77
CA ALA A 316 18.99 -32.51 8.87
C ALA A 316 18.02 -31.67 9.76
N GLY A 317 16.79 -31.45 9.34
CA GLY A 317 15.76 -30.75 10.12
C GLY A 317 14.93 -29.77 9.33
N GLU A 318 14.38 -28.75 10.01
CA GLU A 318 13.57 -27.70 9.37
C GLU A 318 14.40 -26.92 8.33
N VAL A 319 13.82 -26.71 7.15
CA VAL A 319 14.46 -26.00 6.04
C VAL A 319 13.77 -24.65 5.85
N ALA A 320 14.58 -23.57 5.82
CA ALA A 320 14.10 -22.29 5.37
C ALA A 320 14.07 -22.25 3.84
N VAL A 321 13.00 -21.71 3.27
CA VAL A 321 12.73 -21.66 1.84
C VAL A 321 12.32 -20.24 1.45
N TYR A 322 12.89 -19.71 0.38
CA TYR A 322 12.43 -18.50 -0.24
C TYR A 322 12.31 -18.67 -1.76
N LEU A 323 11.13 -18.29 -2.26
CA LEU A 323 10.79 -18.36 -3.67
C LEU A 323 10.56 -16.95 -4.21
N SER A 324 11.45 -16.48 -5.08
CA SER A 324 11.28 -15.25 -5.87
C SER A 324 10.67 -15.56 -7.25
N GLU A 325 10.63 -14.60 -8.14
CA GLU A 325 10.26 -14.82 -9.56
C GLU A 325 11.37 -15.48 -10.36
N GLU A 326 12.62 -15.31 -9.93
CA GLU A 326 13.81 -15.72 -10.66
C GLU A 326 14.57 -16.86 -9.98
N GLU A 327 14.43 -17.03 -8.67
CA GLU A 327 15.27 -17.92 -7.88
C GLU A 327 14.48 -18.67 -6.80
N LEU A 328 14.82 -19.95 -6.62
CA LEU A 328 14.47 -20.74 -5.45
C LEU A 328 15.74 -20.90 -4.60
N SER A 329 15.68 -20.51 -3.33
CA SER A 329 16.75 -20.74 -2.35
C SER A 329 16.25 -21.53 -1.16
N ILE A 330 17.13 -22.39 -0.62
CA ILE A 330 16.89 -23.12 0.63
C ILE A 330 18.08 -22.96 1.58
N CYS A 331 17.79 -23.00 2.87
CA CYS A 331 18.81 -22.88 3.92
C CYS A 331 18.47 -23.81 5.12
N GLN A 332 19.47 -24.54 5.60
CA GLN A 332 19.37 -25.37 6.80
C GLN A 332 20.59 -25.14 7.70
N GLY A 333 20.40 -24.62 8.90
CA GLY A 333 21.50 -24.18 9.75
C GLY A 333 22.35 -23.09 9.08
N THR A 334 23.62 -23.41 8.80
CA THR A 334 24.55 -22.53 8.10
C THR A 334 24.68 -22.84 6.60
N ARG A 335 24.22 -24.01 6.16
CA ARG A 335 24.29 -24.48 4.78
C ARG A 335 23.17 -23.86 3.94
N ARG A 336 23.48 -23.42 2.72
CA ARG A 336 22.51 -22.79 1.82
C ARG A 336 22.76 -23.18 0.36
N ALA A 337 21.64 -23.44 -0.36
CA ALA A 337 21.66 -23.79 -1.77
C ALA A 337 20.63 -22.97 -2.55
N ARG A 338 20.87 -22.74 -3.84
CA ARG A 338 19.96 -21.98 -4.71
C ARG A 338 19.97 -22.50 -6.15
N ALA A 339 18.84 -22.28 -6.84
CA ALA A 339 18.68 -22.55 -8.26
C ALA A 339 17.88 -21.43 -8.93
N GLN A 340 18.21 -21.12 -10.19
CA GLN A 340 17.46 -20.17 -10.99
C GLN A 340 16.16 -20.83 -11.49
N ILE A 341 15.04 -20.10 -11.40
CA ILE A 341 13.76 -20.50 -12.00
C ILE A 341 13.69 -19.81 -13.35
N THR A 342 13.98 -20.54 -14.42
CA THR A 342 13.83 -20.02 -15.78
C THR A 342 12.34 -19.91 -16.10
N GLY A 343 11.82 -18.70 -16.17
CA GLY A 343 10.47 -18.41 -16.66
C GLY A 343 10.34 -18.82 -18.13
N GLN A 344 9.36 -19.69 -18.42
CA GLN A 344 8.96 -20.21 -19.72
C GLN A 344 10.04 -20.98 -20.52
N THR A 345 9.72 -22.25 -20.75
CA THR A 345 10.36 -23.14 -21.72
C THR A 345 11.04 -22.38 -22.86
N ALA A 346 12.34 -22.18 -22.74
CA ALA A 346 13.17 -21.77 -23.87
C ALA A 346 13.14 -22.90 -24.91
N LEU A 347 12.81 -22.55 -26.14
CA LEU A 347 12.65 -23.43 -27.29
C LEU A 347 13.97 -24.10 -27.74
N PHE A 348 15.00 -24.18 -26.94
CA PHE A 348 16.25 -24.89 -27.25
C PHE A 348 16.78 -25.56 -25.96
N ASP A 349 16.61 -26.89 -25.91
CA ASP A 349 17.35 -27.77 -25.02
C ASP A 349 18.86 -27.53 -25.19
N MET A 350 19.47 -26.86 -24.23
CA MET A 350 20.93 -26.95 -24.04
C MET A 350 21.22 -28.14 -23.13
N PRO A 351 21.98 -29.14 -23.57
CA PRO A 351 22.35 -30.26 -22.71
C PRO A 351 23.28 -29.77 -21.61
N GLY A 352 22.84 -29.81 -20.36
CA GLY A 352 23.65 -29.48 -19.18
C GLY A 352 22.96 -28.67 -18.08
N LEU A 353 21.69 -28.21 -18.24
CA LEU A 353 20.87 -27.69 -17.16
C LEU A 353 19.89 -28.78 -16.73
N SER A 354 20.16 -29.43 -15.62
CA SER A 354 19.38 -30.49 -15.03
C SER A 354 18.18 -29.94 -14.27
N GLY A 355 16.99 -30.44 -14.57
CA GLY A 355 15.87 -30.57 -13.62
C GLY A 355 15.03 -29.30 -13.37
N ASP A 356 13.77 -29.50 -13.11
CA ASP A 356 12.87 -28.49 -12.53
C ASP A 356 13.26 -28.30 -11.05
N PRO A 357 13.73 -27.11 -10.61
CA PRO A 357 14.16 -26.88 -9.22
C PRO A 357 13.07 -27.20 -8.20
N LEU A 358 11.79 -27.02 -8.55
CA LEU A 358 10.67 -27.38 -7.67
C LEU A 358 10.56 -28.88 -7.50
N ALA A 359 10.75 -29.67 -8.57
CA ALA A 359 10.74 -31.13 -8.49
C ALA A 359 11.98 -31.68 -7.77
N GLU A 360 13.13 -31.07 -7.92
CA GLU A 360 14.36 -31.46 -7.19
C GLU A 360 14.22 -31.29 -5.68
N CYS A 361 13.42 -30.33 -5.23
CA CYS A 361 13.13 -30.11 -3.81
C CYS A 361 11.99 -31.00 -3.25
N ALA A 362 11.55 -32.06 -3.94
CA ALA A 362 10.44 -32.89 -3.50
C ALA A 362 10.61 -33.48 -2.09
N ALA A 363 11.84 -33.70 -1.63
CA ALA A 363 12.14 -34.12 -0.27
C ALA A 363 11.84 -33.03 0.76
N VAL A 364 12.12 -31.77 0.44
CA VAL A 364 11.82 -30.59 1.28
C VAL A 364 10.30 -30.39 1.40
N TRP A 365 9.57 -30.55 0.29
CA TRP A 365 8.10 -30.36 0.29
C TRP A 365 7.34 -31.43 1.09
N ARG A 366 7.95 -32.54 1.46
CA ARG A 366 7.35 -33.56 2.34
C ARG A 366 7.54 -33.29 3.82
N GLY A 367 8.33 -32.28 4.16
CA GLY A 367 8.65 -31.90 5.53
C GLY A 367 7.93 -30.63 6.00
N ALA A 368 8.43 -30.10 7.11
CA ALA A 368 8.05 -28.80 7.63
C ALA A 368 9.05 -27.75 7.16
N VAL A 369 8.54 -26.62 6.64
CA VAL A 369 9.38 -25.54 6.11
C VAL A 369 9.11 -24.22 6.81
N ILE A 370 10.15 -23.39 6.86
CA ILE A 370 10.10 -21.98 7.25
C ILE A 370 10.12 -21.15 5.97
N THR A 371 9.24 -20.20 5.82
CA THR A 371 9.21 -19.42 4.57
C THR A 371 8.81 -17.95 4.79
N HIS A 372 8.76 -17.20 3.72
CA HIS A 372 8.19 -15.88 3.64
C HIS A 372 7.11 -15.89 2.55
N ASP A 373 5.86 -15.52 2.89
CA ASP A 373 4.67 -15.70 2.03
C ASP A 373 4.39 -17.17 1.67
N GLY A 374 4.09 -17.95 2.70
CA GLY A 374 3.80 -19.38 2.59
C GLY A 374 2.61 -19.70 1.70
N LYS A 375 1.60 -18.85 1.65
CA LYS A 375 0.44 -19.02 0.77
C LYS A 375 0.84 -18.98 -0.71
N ARG A 376 1.70 -18.05 -1.10
CA ARG A 376 2.27 -17.98 -2.45
C ARG A 376 3.08 -19.26 -2.77
N LEU A 377 3.91 -19.71 -1.84
CA LEU A 377 4.66 -20.96 -2.00
C LEU A 377 3.72 -22.14 -2.23
N LEU A 378 2.68 -22.30 -1.43
CA LEU A 378 1.69 -23.38 -1.58
C LEU A 378 0.99 -23.34 -2.96
N HIS A 379 0.57 -22.17 -3.43
CA HIS A 379 -0.01 -22.02 -4.78
C HIS A 379 0.95 -22.40 -5.88
N THR A 380 2.21 -21.98 -5.80
CA THR A 380 3.22 -22.33 -6.79
C THR A 380 3.45 -23.83 -6.85
N LEU A 381 3.61 -24.49 -5.69
CA LEU A 381 3.79 -25.94 -5.63
C LEU A 381 2.57 -26.72 -6.11
N ALA A 382 1.38 -26.29 -5.72
CA ALA A 382 0.14 -26.92 -6.17
C ALA A 382 -0.04 -26.82 -7.70
N ASN A 383 0.29 -25.69 -8.30
CA ASN A 383 0.22 -25.47 -9.75
C ASN A 383 1.28 -26.30 -10.50
N ALA A 384 2.43 -26.54 -9.87
CA ALA A 384 3.48 -27.43 -10.40
C ALA A 384 3.25 -28.92 -10.08
N GLY A 385 2.14 -29.29 -9.43
CA GLY A 385 1.84 -30.68 -9.07
C GLY A 385 2.77 -31.26 -8.01
N GLN A 386 3.47 -30.42 -7.24
CA GLN A 386 4.40 -30.84 -6.19
C GLN A 386 3.67 -31.12 -4.86
N PRO A 387 4.23 -31.95 -3.97
CA PRO A 387 3.72 -32.09 -2.60
C PRO A 387 3.66 -30.73 -1.89
N LEU A 388 2.67 -30.56 -1.02
CA LEU A 388 2.51 -29.33 -0.23
C LEU A 388 3.12 -29.51 1.15
N PRO A 389 4.15 -28.73 1.53
CA PRO A 389 4.79 -28.83 2.84
C PRO A 389 3.87 -28.33 3.96
N GLN A 390 4.17 -28.75 5.17
CA GLN A 390 3.67 -28.07 6.35
C GLN A 390 4.47 -26.77 6.52
N ILE A 391 3.79 -25.63 6.57
CA ILE A 391 4.45 -24.36 6.89
C ILE A 391 4.58 -24.27 8.42
N ALA A 392 5.79 -24.46 8.92
CA ALA A 392 6.09 -24.38 10.35
C ALA A 392 6.23 -22.93 10.83
N TYR A 393 6.66 -22.04 9.93
CA TYR A 393 6.83 -20.62 10.22
C TYR A 393 6.75 -19.79 8.94
N ASP A 394 6.01 -18.66 8.99
CA ASP A 394 5.92 -17.68 7.92
C ASP A 394 6.36 -16.31 8.45
N THR A 395 7.49 -15.82 7.94
CA THR A 395 8.06 -14.55 8.41
C THR A 395 7.25 -13.33 7.99
N MET A 396 6.45 -13.40 6.92
CA MET A 396 5.53 -12.33 6.53
C MET A 396 4.39 -12.21 7.53
N LEU A 397 3.76 -13.32 7.90
CA LEU A 397 2.68 -13.34 8.89
C LEU A 397 3.18 -13.00 10.30
N ALA A 398 4.40 -13.41 10.66
CA ALA A 398 5.03 -13.01 11.91
C ALA A 398 5.29 -11.48 11.95
N THR A 399 5.76 -10.88 10.85
CA THR A 399 5.86 -9.42 10.71
C THR A 399 4.50 -8.76 10.93
N TYR A 400 3.45 -9.29 10.31
CA TYR A 400 2.09 -8.76 10.47
C TYR A 400 1.56 -8.88 11.91
N ALA A 401 1.82 -9.97 12.59
CA ALA A 401 1.44 -10.13 14.00
C ALA A 401 2.17 -9.12 14.93
N ILE A 402 3.45 -8.84 14.65
CA ILE A 402 4.27 -7.87 15.38
C ILE A 402 3.86 -6.43 15.08
N ASN A 403 3.60 -6.11 13.80
CA ASN A 403 3.24 -4.76 13.36
C ASN A 403 2.27 -4.79 12.15
N PRO A 404 0.95 -4.77 12.38
CA PRO A 404 -0.03 -4.80 11.27
C PRO A 404 -0.11 -3.49 10.47
N GLN A 405 0.71 -2.49 10.80
CA GLN A 405 0.81 -1.19 10.12
C GLN A 405 2.14 -1.06 9.36
N GLU A 406 2.82 -2.18 9.09
CA GLU A 406 4.06 -2.15 8.33
C GLU A 406 3.80 -1.64 6.90
N LYS A 407 4.73 -0.84 6.38
CA LYS A 407 4.58 -0.23 5.05
C LYS A 407 4.83 -1.21 3.91
N SER A 408 5.65 -2.19 4.15
CA SER A 408 6.00 -3.25 3.21
C SER A 408 6.25 -4.54 3.97
N TYR A 409 5.63 -5.61 3.51
CA TYR A 409 5.87 -6.95 4.02
C TYR A 409 6.87 -7.73 3.15
N ALA A 410 7.46 -7.14 2.12
CA ALA A 410 8.47 -7.80 1.30
C ALA A 410 9.73 -8.13 2.12
N LEU A 411 10.29 -9.33 1.95
CA LEU A 411 11.46 -9.79 2.70
C LEU A 411 12.65 -8.82 2.60
N SER A 412 12.85 -8.22 1.42
CA SER A 412 13.89 -7.21 1.16
C SER A 412 13.83 -5.97 2.04
N ALA A 413 12.67 -5.69 2.68
CA ALA A 413 12.55 -4.61 3.66
C ALA A 413 13.19 -4.95 5.01
N PHE A 414 13.50 -6.24 5.26
CA PHE A 414 13.98 -6.76 6.55
C PHE A 414 15.38 -7.38 6.51
N GLY A 415 15.97 -7.55 5.33
CA GLY A 415 17.27 -8.16 5.13
C GLY A 415 17.45 -8.75 3.74
N ASP A 416 18.33 -9.74 3.62
CA ASP A 416 18.55 -10.43 2.35
C ASP A 416 17.28 -11.15 1.89
N ALA A 417 16.93 -10.99 0.61
CA ALA A 417 15.74 -11.59 0.00
C ALA A 417 16.05 -13.02 -0.49
N ASP A 418 16.45 -13.88 0.43
CA ASP A 418 16.78 -15.31 0.21
C ASP A 418 16.45 -16.16 1.46
N ALA A 419 16.67 -17.47 1.38
CA ALA A 419 16.36 -18.39 2.48
C ALA A 419 17.19 -18.13 3.76
N SER A 420 18.41 -17.58 3.64
CA SER A 420 19.20 -17.19 4.80
C SER A 420 18.65 -15.96 5.51
N GLY A 421 18.10 -15.02 4.74
CA GLY A 421 17.35 -13.87 5.25
C GLY A 421 16.07 -14.28 5.96
N VAL A 422 15.33 -15.28 5.44
CA VAL A 422 14.14 -15.85 6.11
C VAL A 422 14.53 -16.41 7.47
N LEU A 423 15.61 -17.21 7.57
CA LEU A 423 16.04 -17.80 8.82
C LEU A 423 16.49 -16.73 9.83
N SER A 424 17.27 -15.74 9.38
CA SER A 424 17.72 -14.62 10.20
C SER A 424 16.57 -13.76 10.71
N LEU A 425 15.55 -13.53 9.90
CA LEU A 425 14.35 -12.77 10.27
C LEU A 425 13.52 -13.53 11.31
N ARG A 426 13.32 -14.87 11.14
CA ARG A 426 12.61 -15.71 12.13
C ARG A 426 13.19 -15.54 13.53
N LEU A 427 14.53 -15.65 13.68
CA LEU A 427 15.18 -15.55 14.98
C LEU A 427 14.90 -14.21 15.69
N ARG A 428 14.91 -13.12 14.94
CA ARG A 428 14.55 -11.78 15.47
C ARG A 428 13.08 -11.68 15.85
N GLN A 429 12.19 -12.21 15.01
CA GLN A 429 10.74 -12.16 15.21
C GLN A 429 10.29 -12.96 16.42
N GLN A 430 10.87 -14.12 16.68
CA GLN A 430 10.54 -14.93 17.86
C GLN A 430 10.75 -14.16 19.16
N ALA A 431 11.87 -13.44 19.29
CA ALA A 431 12.13 -12.59 20.46
C ALA A 431 11.13 -11.43 20.55
N GLN A 432 10.83 -10.75 19.42
CA GLN A 432 9.87 -9.63 19.38
C GLN A 432 8.44 -10.08 19.68
N MET A 433 7.99 -11.22 19.16
CA MET A 433 6.65 -11.76 19.43
C MET A 433 6.48 -12.07 20.92
N LYS A 434 7.52 -12.67 21.56
CA LYS A 434 7.54 -12.94 22.97
C LYS A 434 7.45 -11.67 23.82
N GLU A 435 8.22 -10.64 23.47
CA GLU A 435 8.18 -9.34 24.16
C GLU A 435 6.79 -8.69 24.05
N LEU A 436 6.18 -8.77 22.88
CA LEU A 436 4.85 -8.21 22.61
C LEU A 436 3.71 -9.11 23.12
N GLY A 437 3.95 -10.37 23.45
CA GLY A 437 2.92 -11.34 23.84
C GLY A 437 1.96 -11.71 22.73
N VAL A 438 2.43 -11.78 21.48
CA VAL A 438 1.63 -12.10 20.28
C VAL A 438 1.89 -13.51 19.73
N GLU A 439 2.64 -14.35 20.42
CA GLU A 439 2.98 -15.72 20.02
C GLU A 439 1.70 -16.56 19.78
N ASN A 440 0.79 -16.56 20.75
CA ASN A 440 -0.48 -17.30 20.63
C ASN A 440 -1.35 -16.81 19.46
N LEU A 441 -1.39 -15.51 19.22
CA LEU A 441 -2.08 -14.93 18.06
C LEU A 441 -1.50 -15.47 16.75
N TYR A 442 -0.19 -15.48 16.64
CA TYR A 442 0.50 -15.98 15.47
C TYR A 442 0.28 -17.49 15.28
N GLU A 443 0.52 -18.31 16.31
CA GLU A 443 0.51 -19.76 16.22
C GLU A 443 -0.90 -20.35 16.09
N GLN A 444 -1.90 -19.74 16.75
CA GLN A 444 -3.26 -20.29 16.79
C GLN A 444 -4.21 -19.67 15.77
N ILE A 445 -3.89 -18.46 15.27
CA ILE A 445 -4.78 -17.74 14.36
C ILE A 445 -4.10 -17.48 13.01
N GLU A 446 -3.00 -16.70 12.97
CA GLU A 446 -2.48 -16.21 11.69
C GLU A 446 -1.83 -17.30 10.85
N LEU A 447 -0.99 -18.14 11.46
CA LEU A 447 -0.29 -19.20 10.72
C LEU A 447 -1.25 -20.29 10.19
N PRO A 448 -2.13 -20.88 11.00
CA PRO A 448 -3.07 -21.88 10.49
C PRO A 448 -4.10 -21.32 9.51
N LEU A 449 -4.53 -20.06 9.68
CA LEU A 449 -5.45 -19.41 8.76
C LEU A 449 -4.91 -19.33 7.31
N MET A 450 -3.62 -19.18 7.13
CA MET A 450 -2.99 -19.16 5.80
C MET A 450 -3.37 -20.41 4.98
N ARG A 451 -3.38 -21.58 5.60
CA ARG A 451 -3.77 -22.84 4.94
C ARG A 451 -5.27 -22.85 4.58
N VAL A 452 -6.10 -22.35 5.46
CA VAL A 452 -7.55 -22.21 5.20
C VAL A 452 -7.80 -21.32 4.00
N LEU A 453 -7.13 -20.16 3.94
CA LEU A 453 -7.27 -19.22 2.83
C LEU A 453 -6.76 -19.80 1.51
N PHE A 454 -5.64 -20.54 1.53
CA PHE A 454 -5.13 -21.26 0.37
C PHE A 454 -6.17 -22.25 -0.17
N ASP A 455 -6.78 -23.07 0.71
CA ASP A 455 -7.76 -24.06 0.29
C ASP A 455 -9.04 -23.38 -0.25
N MET A 456 -9.50 -22.28 0.37
CA MET A 456 -10.62 -21.47 -0.12
C MET A 456 -10.36 -20.86 -1.51
N GLU A 457 -9.16 -20.33 -1.72
CA GLU A 457 -8.74 -19.73 -3.00
C GLU A 457 -8.71 -20.78 -4.11
N ARG A 458 -8.28 -21.99 -3.81
CA ARG A 458 -8.26 -23.11 -4.77
C ARG A 458 -9.65 -23.66 -5.04
N GLU A 459 -10.50 -23.73 -4.04
CA GLU A 459 -11.90 -24.16 -4.22
C GLU A 459 -12.66 -23.12 -5.07
N GLY A 460 -12.55 -21.83 -4.75
CA GLY A 460 -13.29 -20.76 -5.41
C GLY A 460 -14.80 -20.84 -5.15
N PHE A 461 -15.60 -19.99 -5.80
CA PHE A 461 -17.07 -19.96 -5.67
C PHE A 461 -17.74 -20.19 -7.02
N ALA A 462 -18.65 -21.15 -7.12
CA ALA A 462 -19.36 -21.45 -8.37
C ALA A 462 -20.30 -20.30 -8.78
N VAL A 463 -20.28 -19.93 -10.05
CA VAL A 463 -21.03 -18.81 -10.58
C VAL A 463 -21.78 -19.18 -11.87
N ASP A 464 -23.08 -18.92 -11.88
CA ASP A 464 -23.87 -19.00 -13.11
C ASP A 464 -23.63 -17.75 -13.99
N GLY A 465 -22.74 -17.91 -14.95
CA GLY A 465 -22.40 -16.85 -15.89
C GLY A 465 -23.59 -16.42 -16.79
N SER A 466 -24.64 -17.23 -16.92
CA SER A 466 -25.82 -16.86 -17.71
C SER A 466 -26.67 -15.81 -16.99
N VAL A 467 -26.80 -15.95 -15.67
CA VAL A 467 -27.47 -14.94 -14.81
C VAL A 467 -26.72 -13.62 -14.86
N LEU A 468 -25.38 -13.63 -14.77
CA LEU A 468 -24.59 -12.40 -14.87
C LEU A 468 -24.72 -11.74 -16.24
N ARG A 469 -24.71 -12.50 -17.34
CA ARG A 469 -24.91 -11.94 -18.69
C ARG A 469 -26.28 -11.30 -18.86
N ALA A 470 -27.33 -12.01 -18.45
CA ALA A 470 -28.69 -11.49 -18.53
C ALA A 470 -28.88 -10.18 -17.73
N LEU A 471 -28.30 -10.13 -16.53
CA LEU A 471 -28.30 -8.92 -15.69
C LEU A 471 -27.48 -7.80 -16.35
N GLY A 472 -26.33 -8.14 -16.97
CA GLY A 472 -25.50 -7.19 -17.69
C GLY A 472 -26.22 -6.52 -18.86
N GLU A 473 -27.00 -7.29 -19.65
CA GLU A 473 -27.85 -6.78 -20.75
C GLU A 473 -28.92 -5.82 -20.23
N GLN A 474 -29.60 -6.19 -19.14
CA GLN A 474 -30.62 -5.32 -18.51
C GLN A 474 -30.01 -3.99 -18.01
N LEU A 475 -28.86 -4.05 -17.32
CA LEU A 475 -28.18 -2.85 -16.85
C LEU A 475 -27.67 -1.99 -17.99
N THR A 476 -27.19 -2.57 -19.09
CA THR A 476 -26.77 -1.83 -20.27
C THR A 476 -27.93 -1.09 -20.91
N ALA A 477 -29.08 -1.74 -21.09
CA ALA A 477 -30.27 -1.09 -21.64
C ALA A 477 -30.76 0.06 -20.72
N ARG A 478 -30.72 -0.15 -19.41
CA ARG A 478 -31.09 0.89 -18.43
C ARG A 478 -30.13 2.08 -18.43
N GLU A 479 -28.82 1.82 -18.55
CA GLU A 479 -27.78 2.84 -18.63
C GLU A 479 -27.97 3.72 -19.88
N GLU A 480 -28.24 3.12 -21.04
CA GLU A 480 -28.51 3.86 -22.29
C GLU A 480 -29.77 4.72 -22.19
N GLN A 481 -30.85 4.18 -21.60
CA GLN A 481 -32.07 4.94 -21.35
C GLN A 481 -31.82 6.15 -20.45
N LEU A 482 -31.15 5.92 -19.31
CA LEU A 482 -30.81 6.99 -18.34
C LEU A 482 -29.92 8.06 -18.98
N LYS A 483 -28.96 7.66 -19.80
CA LYS A 483 -28.09 8.58 -20.55
C LYS A 483 -28.88 9.46 -21.49
N SER A 484 -29.83 8.88 -22.23
CA SER A 484 -30.75 9.63 -23.12
C SER A 484 -31.62 10.60 -22.31
N ASP A 485 -32.18 10.16 -21.18
CA ASP A 485 -33.01 11.01 -20.31
C ASP A 485 -32.19 12.18 -19.72
N ILE A 486 -30.94 11.94 -19.31
CA ILE A 486 -30.03 12.96 -18.80
C ILE A 486 -29.80 14.03 -19.88
N TYR A 487 -29.47 13.64 -21.09
CA TYR A 487 -29.24 14.60 -22.20
C TYR A 487 -30.48 15.41 -22.52
N ARG A 488 -31.64 14.76 -22.58
CA ARG A 488 -32.92 15.41 -22.83
C ARG A 488 -33.31 16.40 -21.72
N LEU A 489 -33.18 15.99 -20.45
CA LEU A 489 -33.53 16.81 -19.28
C LEU A 489 -32.57 17.99 -19.09
N ALA A 490 -31.28 17.79 -19.35
CA ALA A 490 -30.26 18.82 -19.27
C ALA A 490 -30.24 19.75 -20.50
N ASN A 491 -30.98 19.39 -21.57
CA ASN A 491 -30.98 20.10 -22.85
C ASN A 491 -29.60 20.35 -23.42
N VAL A 492 -28.74 19.30 -23.39
CA VAL A 492 -27.35 19.33 -23.87
C VAL A 492 -27.11 18.18 -24.82
N GLY A 493 -26.09 18.31 -25.67
CA GLY A 493 -25.60 17.21 -26.48
C GLY A 493 -24.84 16.16 -25.68
N ASP A 494 -24.21 15.22 -26.39
CA ASP A 494 -23.45 14.12 -25.76
C ASP A 494 -22.30 14.63 -24.90
N PHE A 495 -22.23 14.12 -23.67
CA PHE A 495 -21.12 14.33 -22.76
C PHE A 495 -20.90 13.09 -21.89
N ASN A 496 -19.71 12.96 -21.28
CA ASN A 496 -19.44 11.86 -20.38
C ASN A 496 -19.99 12.14 -18.97
N VAL A 497 -21.12 11.50 -18.63
CA VAL A 497 -21.79 11.62 -17.31
C VAL A 497 -20.90 11.15 -16.14
N ASN A 498 -19.95 10.24 -16.40
CA ASN A 498 -18.97 9.77 -15.43
C ASN A 498 -17.78 10.72 -15.26
N SER A 499 -17.65 11.75 -16.10
CA SER A 499 -16.61 12.77 -15.95
C SER A 499 -17.06 13.86 -14.96
N PRO A 500 -16.44 13.98 -13.77
CA PRO A 500 -16.84 15.02 -12.81
C PRO A 500 -16.74 16.43 -13.36
N LYS A 501 -15.78 16.67 -14.27
CA LYS A 501 -15.58 17.98 -14.91
C LYS A 501 -16.73 18.31 -15.85
N GLN A 502 -17.02 17.42 -16.83
CA GLN A 502 -18.09 17.66 -17.81
C GLN A 502 -19.48 17.74 -17.13
N LEU A 503 -19.73 16.84 -16.17
CA LEU A 503 -20.97 16.89 -15.41
C LEU A 503 -21.08 18.17 -14.58
N GLY A 504 -19.99 18.63 -13.96
CA GLY A 504 -19.96 19.91 -13.23
C GLY A 504 -20.26 21.11 -14.13
N GLU A 505 -19.74 21.13 -15.36
CA GLU A 505 -20.03 22.17 -16.36
C GLU A 505 -21.51 22.16 -16.75
N VAL A 506 -22.13 20.99 -16.92
CA VAL A 506 -23.56 20.86 -17.27
C VAL A 506 -24.45 21.29 -16.09
N LEU A 507 -24.14 20.91 -14.86
CA LEU A 507 -24.97 21.20 -13.70
C LEU A 507 -24.86 22.64 -13.22
N PHE A 508 -23.64 23.20 -13.21
CA PHE A 508 -23.33 24.47 -12.55
C PHE A 508 -22.94 25.59 -13.50
N GLY A 509 -22.78 25.33 -14.82
CA GLY A 509 -22.48 26.35 -15.82
C GLY A 509 -23.62 27.35 -15.97
N GLU A 510 -23.29 28.66 -16.05
CA GLU A 510 -24.28 29.74 -16.18
C GLU A 510 -25.12 29.66 -17.44
N ASP A 511 -24.57 29.11 -18.49
CA ASP A 511 -25.21 28.87 -19.81
C ASP A 511 -25.90 27.51 -19.92
N LYS A 512 -25.95 26.73 -18.84
CA LYS A 512 -26.53 25.37 -18.75
C LYS A 512 -27.65 25.34 -17.72
N LEU A 513 -27.59 24.37 -16.78
CA LEU A 513 -28.64 24.25 -15.76
C LEU A 513 -28.53 25.27 -14.63
N ALA A 514 -27.38 25.91 -14.47
CA ALA A 514 -27.06 26.93 -13.48
C ALA A 514 -27.53 26.61 -12.04
N LEU A 515 -27.45 25.34 -11.66
CA LEU A 515 -27.83 24.90 -10.32
C LEU A 515 -26.92 25.52 -9.26
N LYS A 516 -27.45 25.71 -8.06
CA LYS A 516 -26.66 26.25 -6.95
C LYS A 516 -25.49 25.31 -6.62
N ALA A 517 -24.28 25.72 -6.96
CA ALA A 517 -23.09 24.94 -6.74
C ALA A 517 -22.79 24.79 -5.23
N GLY A 518 -22.41 23.58 -4.83
CA GLY A 518 -21.96 23.30 -3.47
C GLY A 518 -20.45 23.52 -3.30
N ARG A 519 -19.74 22.51 -2.79
CA ARG A 519 -18.31 22.55 -2.48
C ARG A 519 -17.46 22.65 -3.74
N LYS A 520 -16.53 23.61 -3.78
CA LYS A 520 -15.50 23.74 -4.83
C LYS A 520 -14.27 22.90 -4.47
N THR A 521 -13.72 22.17 -5.44
CA THR A 521 -12.50 21.38 -5.33
C THR A 521 -11.41 21.97 -6.23
N SER A 522 -10.18 21.51 -6.13
CA SER A 522 -9.07 21.90 -7.02
C SER A 522 -9.33 21.60 -8.51
N LYS A 523 -10.29 20.69 -8.82
CA LYS A 523 -10.65 20.27 -10.18
C LYS A 523 -12.01 20.82 -10.65
N GLY A 524 -12.60 21.77 -9.93
CA GLY A 524 -13.92 22.33 -10.20
C GLY A 524 -14.94 22.08 -9.08
N TYR A 525 -16.23 22.23 -9.36
CA TYR A 525 -17.30 21.94 -8.40
C TYR A 525 -17.43 20.45 -8.16
N SER A 526 -17.63 20.05 -6.89
CA SER A 526 -17.88 18.64 -6.54
C SER A 526 -19.19 18.15 -7.17
N THR A 527 -19.11 16.96 -7.76
CA THR A 527 -20.27 16.19 -8.21
C THR A 527 -20.32 14.83 -7.50
N ASP A 528 -19.81 14.75 -6.26
CA ASP A 528 -19.89 13.52 -5.44
C ASP A 528 -21.35 13.19 -5.06
N ALA A 529 -21.53 11.98 -4.54
CA ALA A 529 -22.87 11.49 -4.20
C ALA A 529 -23.57 12.39 -3.16
N ASP A 530 -22.83 12.89 -2.16
CA ASP A 530 -23.39 13.77 -1.12
C ASP A 530 -23.88 15.11 -1.73
N THR A 531 -23.10 15.68 -2.65
CA THR A 531 -23.47 16.93 -3.35
C THR A 531 -24.70 16.72 -4.24
N LEU A 532 -24.73 15.62 -5.01
CA LEU A 532 -25.88 15.32 -5.88
C LEU A 532 -27.12 14.99 -5.05
N GLU A 533 -26.98 14.25 -3.95
CA GLU A 533 -28.11 13.94 -3.07
C GLU A 533 -28.73 15.21 -2.44
N ALA A 534 -27.88 16.17 -2.05
CA ALA A 534 -28.36 17.48 -1.55
C ALA A 534 -29.10 18.31 -2.62
N LEU A 535 -28.92 17.98 -3.90
CA LEU A 535 -29.57 18.63 -5.06
C LEU A 535 -30.72 17.78 -5.63
N ARG A 536 -31.09 16.66 -5.00
CA ARG A 536 -32.05 15.67 -5.52
C ARG A 536 -33.35 16.32 -6.04
N ASP A 537 -33.90 17.27 -5.29
CA ASP A 537 -35.18 17.95 -5.59
C ASP A 537 -35.00 19.24 -6.39
N ALA A 538 -33.73 19.64 -6.68
CA ALA A 538 -33.47 20.90 -7.38
C ALA A 538 -33.76 20.81 -8.88
N HIS A 539 -33.59 19.63 -9.49
CA HIS A 539 -33.86 19.44 -10.92
C HIS A 539 -34.10 17.94 -11.23
N PRO A 540 -35.02 17.58 -12.15
CA PRO A 540 -35.34 16.19 -12.50
C PRO A 540 -34.14 15.37 -13.06
N VAL A 541 -33.10 16.02 -13.55
CA VAL A 541 -31.91 15.36 -14.06
C VAL A 541 -31.09 14.69 -12.94
N ILE A 542 -31.14 15.21 -11.70
CA ILE A 542 -30.31 14.75 -10.60
C ILE A 542 -30.62 13.30 -10.20
N PRO A 543 -31.89 12.91 -9.97
CA PRO A 543 -32.22 11.49 -9.74
C PRO A 543 -31.73 10.56 -10.86
N CYS A 544 -31.84 10.99 -12.12
CA CYS A 544 -31.35 10.20 -13.28
C CYS A 544 -29.83 10.03 -13.24
N ILE A 545 -29.09 11.07 -12.87
CA ILE A 545 -27.61 10.99 -12.73
C ILE A 545 -27.20 10.07 -11.59
N LEU A 546 -27.88 10.15 -10.45
CA LEU A 546 -27.64 9.27 -9.30
C LEU A 546 -27.86 7.80 -9.68
N GLU A 547 -29.00 7.50 -10.32
CA GLU A 547 -29.33 6.15 -10.80
C GLU A 547 -28.34 5.69 -11.89
N TYR A 548 -28.01 6.55 -12.86
CA TYR A 548 -27.02 6.24 -13.90
C TYR A 548 -25.67 5.82 -13.31
N ARG A 549 -25.14 6.57 -12.37
CA ARG A 549 -23.89 6.25 -11.69
C ARG A 549 -23.96 4.94 -10.90
N GLN A 550 -25.10 4.68 -10.26
CA GLN A 550 -25.32 3.40 -9.55
C GLN A 550 -25.30 2.22 -10.53
N VAL A 551 -26.08 2.31 -11.62
CA VAL A 551 -26.19 1.28 -12.65
C VAL A 551 -24.85 1.06 -13.34
N SER A 552 -24.18 2.12 -13.77
CA SER A 552 -22.88 2.06 -14.45
C SER A 552 -21.79 1.44 -13.55
N LYS A 553 -21.79 1.79 -12.26
CA LYS A 553 -20.90 1.17 -11.28
C LYS A 553 -21.19 -0.31 -11.09
N LEU A 554 -22.45 -0.69 -10.94
CA LEU A 554 -22.83 -2.10 -10.77
C LEU A 554 -22.42 -2.93 -11.99
N ARG A 555 -22.66 -2.44 -13.20
CA ARG A 555 -22.26 -3.12 -14.42
C ARG A 555 -20.74 -3.26 -14.54
N SER A 556 -20.02 -2.14 -14.51
CA SER A 556 -18.57 -2.13 -14.77
C SER A 556 -17.73 -2.78 -13.66
N THR A 557 -18.08 -2.51 -12.39
CA THR A 557 -17.28 -2.95 -11.24
C THR A 557 -17.58 -4.39 -10.84
N TYR A 558 -18.84 -4.85 -11.03
CA TYR A 558 -19.23 -6.21 -10.64
C TYR A 558 -19.49 -7.11 -11.85
N ILE A 559 -20.47 -6.81 -12.71
CA ILE A 559 -20.87 -7.75 -13.75
C ILE A 559 -19.72 -8.02 -14.74
N ASP A 560 -19.19 -6.94 -15.35
CA ASP A 560 -18.12 -7.07 -16.35
C ASP A 560 -16.82 -7.63 -15.73
N ALA A 561 -16.53 -7.26 -14.49
CA ALA A 561 -15.35 -7.76 -13.78
C ALA A 561 -15.48 -9.24 -13.40
N LEU A 562 -16.64 -9.67 -12.87
CA LEU A 562 -16.91 -11.07 -12.52
C LEU A 562 -16.88 -11.98 -13.76
N LEU A 563 -17.50 -11.55 -14.88
CA LEU A 563 -17.48 -12.31 -16.13
C LEU A 563 -16.07 -12.48 -16.70
N ARG A 564 -15.18 -11.47 -16.56
CA ARG A 564 -13.77 -11.59 -16.97
C ARG A 564 -12.95 -12.51 -16.07
N LYS A 565 -13.32 -12.66 -14.81
CA LYS A 565 -12.61 -13.48 -13.82
C LYS A 565 -13.22 -14.87 -13.63
N LEU A 566 -14.31 -15.18 -14.36
CA LEU A 566 -14.92 -16.50 -14.33
C LEU A 566 -13.96 -17.54 -14.94
N GLY A 567 -13.56 -18.51 -14.14
CA GLY A 567 -12.66 -19.59 -14.54
C GLY A 567 -13.28 -20.58 -15.52
N PRO A 568 -12.47 -21.40 -16.20
CA PRO A 568 -12.95 -22.45 -17.10
C PRO A 568 -13.75 -23.54 -16.39
N ASP A 569 -13.58 -23.67 -15.08
CA ASP A 569 -14.33 -24.56 -14.19
C ASP A 569 -15.69 -23.98 -13.74
N GLY A 570 -16.05 -22.78 -14.20
CA GLY A 570 -17.26 -22.09 -13.81
C GLY A 570 -17.22 -21.48 -12.43
N ARG A 571 -16.04 -21.29 -11.85
CA ARG A 571 -15.85 -20.72 -10.51
C ARG A 571 -15.05 -19.41 -10.57
N ILE A 572 -15.21 -18.60 -9.54
CA ILE A 572 -14.41 -17.39 -9.32
C ILE A 572 -13.48 -17.66 -8.14
N HIS A 573 -12.17 -17.52 -8.40
CA HIS A 573 -11.12 -17.66 -7.41
C HIS A 573 -10.65 -16.27 -6.98
N THR A 574 -11.16 -15.80 -5.83
CA THR A 574 -10.71 -14.53 -5.26
C THR A 574 -9.41 -14.75 -4.48
N PHE A 575 -8.59 -13.72 -4.41
CA PHE A 575 -7.42 -13.70 -3.52
C PHE A 575 -7.80 -13.09 -2.17
N PHE A 576 -7.48 -13.78 -1.06
CA PHE A 576 -7.69 -13.29 0.29
C PHE A 576 -6.39 -12.72 0.86
N ASP A 577 -6.30 -11.40 0.99
CA ASP A 577 -5.15 -10.75 1.61
C ASP A 577 -5.30 -10.76 3.13
N GLN A 578 -4.44 -11.52 3.79
CA GLN A 578 -4.42 -11.67 5.25
C GLN A 578 -3.74 -10.49 5.95
N THR A 579 -2.88 -9.75 5.24
CA THR A 579 -2.05 -8.66 5.78
C THR A 579 -2.54 -7.27 5.40
N GLY A 580 -3.56 -7.18 4.55
CA GLY A 580 -4.02 -5.94 3.91
C GLY A 580 -4.70 -4.91 4.84
N THR A 581 -4.95 -5.25 6.11
CA THR A 581 -5.62 -4.32 7.04
C THR A 581 -4.93 -4.25 8.40
N ALA A 582 -4.86 -3.03 8.97
CA ALA A 582 -4.31 -2.83 10.31
C ALA A 582 -5.25 -3.31 11.44
N THR A 583 -6.50 -3.64 11.14
CA THR A 583 -7.50 -4.08 12.12
C THR A 583 -7.54 -5.58 12.33
N GLY A 584 -6.80 -6.37 11.56
CA GLY A 584 -6.88 -7.82 11.57
C GLY A 584 -7.87 -8.42 10.58
N ARG A 585 -8.74 -7.62 9.95
CA ARG A 585 -9.70 -8.11 8.96
C ARG A 585 -8.99 -8.65 7.72
N ILE A 586 -9.55 -9.70 7.12
CA ILE A 586 -9.13 -10.21 5.81
C ILE A 586 -9.75 -9.31 4.75
N SER A 587 -9.03 -9.02 3.68
CA SER A 587 -9.60 -8.39 2.49
C SER A 587 -9.62 -9.35 1.30
N SER A 588 -10.59 -9.17 0.40
CA SER A 588 -10.74 -9.95 -0.83
C SER A 588 -10.34 -9.07 -2.01
N ALA A 589 -9.58 -9.62 -2.94
CA ALA A 589 -9.10 -8.93 -4.13
C ALA A 589 -9.19 -9.83 -5.38
N GLU A 590 -9.28 -9.23 -6.53
CA GLU A 590 -9.20 -9.84 -7.86
C GLU A 590 -10.13 -11.05 -8.15
N PRO A 591 -11.45 -10.94 -7.96
CA PRO A 591 -12.25 -9.75 -7.66
C PRO A 591 -12.56 -9.61 -6.16
N ASN A 592 -12.90 -8.40 -5.70
CA ASN A 592 -13.34 -8.20 -4.33
C ASN A 592 -14.81 -8.67 -4.16
N LEU A 593 -15.01 -9.85 -3.60
CA LEU A 593 -16.33 -10.42 -3.34
C LEU A 593 -16.99 -9.85 -2.07
N GLN A 594 -16.22 -9.30 -1.14
CA GLN A 594 -16.74 -8.72 0.11
C GLN A 594 -17.50 -7.42 -0.09
N ASN A 595 -17.35 -6.76 -1.25
CA ASN A 595 -17.99 -5.49 -1.56
C ASN A 595 -19.25 -5.63 -2.43
N ILE A 596 -19.72 -6.85 -2.73
CA ILE A 596 -20.97 -7.06 -3.49
C ILE A 596 -22.14 -6.51 -2.69
N PRO A 597 -22.91 -5.53 -3.24
CA PRO A 597 -23.90 -4.81 -2.47
C PRO A 597 -25.04 -5.73 -1.95
N VAL A 598 -25.47 -5.50 -0.71
CA VAL A 598 -26.59 -6.23 -0.06
C VAL A 598 -27.84 -5.38 0.08
N ARG A 599 -27.67 -4.05 0.16
CA ARG A 599 -28.77 -3.13 0.53
C ARG A 599 -29.72 -2.78 -0.61
N THR A 600 -29.24 -2.84 -1.85
CA THR A 600 -30.03 -2.53 -3.04
C THR A 600 -30.56 -3.80 -3.69
N GLU A 601 -31.77 -3.73 -4.29
CA GLU A 601 -32.36 -4.85 -5.03
C GLU A 601 -31.40 -5.38 -6.12
N LEU A 602 -30.90 -4.47 -6.97
CA LEU A 602 -29.93 -4.80 -8.03
C LEU A 602 -28.64 -5.44 -7.49
N GLY A 603 -28.16 -5.00 -6.32
CA GLY A 603 -26.99 -5.61 -5.68
C GLY A 603 -27.28 -7.03 -5.21
N ARG A 604 -28.48 -7.27 -4.68
CA ARG A 604 -28.93 -8.61 -4.27
C ARG A 604 -29.07 -9.55 -5.45
N GLU A 605 -29.54 -9.06 -6.62
CA GLU A 605 -29.64 -9.86 -7.84
C GLU A 605 -28.29 -10.41 -8.31
N ILE A 606 -27.16 -9.67 -8.11
CA ILE A 606 -25.81 -10.19 -8.41
C ILE A 606 -25.53 -11.46 -7.58
N ARG A 607 -26.00 -11.53 -6.34
CA ARG A 607 -25.82 -12.70 -5.48
C ARG A 607 -26.57 -13.96 -5.95
N ARG A 608 -27.60 -13.82 -6.80
CA ARG A 608 -28.27 -14.95 -7.44
C ARG A 608 -27.38 -15.75 -8.37
N ALA A 609 -26.39 -15.07 -8.95
CA ALA A 609 -25.41 -15.72 -9.82
C ALA A 609 -24.43 -16.62 -9.06
N PHE A 610 -24.23 -16.40 -7.76
CA PHE A 610 -23.37 -17.23 -6.93
C PHE A 610 -24.17 -18.42 -6.40
N VAL A 611 -23.88 -19.61 -6.91
CA VAL A 611 -24.68 -20.82 -6.74
C VAL A 611 -23.88 -21.95 -6.12
N ALA A 612 -24.54 -22.93 -5.53
CA ALA A 612 -23.92 -24.18 -5.18
C ALA A 612 -23.70 -25.07 -6.43
N SER A 613 -22.66 -25.87 -6.43
CA SER A 613 -22.42 -26.88 -7.47
C SER A 613 -23.56 -27.92 -7.51
N PRO A 614 -23.79 -28.62 -8.65
CA PRO A 614 -24.82 -29.62 -8.76
C PRO A 614 -24.70 -30.67 -7.66
N GLY A 615 -25.78 -30.93 -6.95
CA GLY A 615 -25.85 -31.89 -5.83
C GLY A 615 -25.40 -31.31 -4.47
N CYS A 616 -25.01 -30.02 -4.44
CA CYS A 616 -24.63 -29.32 -3.23
C CYS A 616 -25.64 -28.22 -2.87
N VAL A 617 -25.48 -27.66 -1.68
CA VAL A 617 -26.17 -26.45 -1.18
C VAL A 617 -25.15 -25.56 -0.51
N LEU A 618 -25.46 -24.27 -0.43
CA LEU A 618 -24.70 -23.31 0.38
C LEU A 618 -25.22 -23.38 1.81
N VAL A 619 -24.30 -23.39 2.76
CA VAL A 619 -24.56 -23.25 4.20
C VAL A 619 -23.87 -21.96 4.63
N ASP A 620 -24.65 -20.99 5.05
CA ASP A 620 -24.23 -19.63 5.39
C ASP A 620 -24.45 -19.42 6.89
N ALA A 621 -23.45 -18.92 7.60
CA ALA A 621 -23.60 -18.51 8.98
C ALA A 621 -23.04 -17.10 9.20
N ASP A 622 -23.84 -16.24 9.82
CA ASP A 622 -23.51 -14.84 10.10
C ASP A 622 -23.60 -14.59 11.61
N TYR A 623 -22.59 -13.92 12.19
CA TYR A 623 -22.62 -13.54 13.59
C TYR A 623 -23.66 -12.45 13.85
N SER A 624 -24.56 -12.72 14.78
CA SER A 624 -25.52 -11.72 15.23
C SER A 624 -24.85 -10.68 16.13
N GLN A 625 -24.63 -9.47 15.58
CA GLN A 625 -24.18 -8.26 16.30
C GLN A 625 -22.87 -8.48 17.09
N ILE A 626 -21.87 -9.13 16.50
CA ILE A 626 -20.63 -9.51 17.17
C ILE A 626 -19.91 -8.32 17.83
N GLU A 627 -19.80 -7.16 17.15
CA GLU A 627 -19.10 -6.01 17.69
C GLU A 627 -19.76 -5.45 18.96
N LEU A 628 -21.11 -5.48 19.04
CA LEU A 628 -21.82 -5.05 20.25
C LEU A 628 -21.73 -6.07 21.39
N ARG A 629 -21.63 -7.34 21.09
CA ARG A 629 -21.35 -8.40 22.09
C ARG A 629 -19.95 -8.27 22.67
N ILE A 630 -18.98 -7.98 21.82
CA ILE A 630 -17.60 -7.69 22.23
C ILE A 630 -17.54 -6.41 23.07
N LEU A 631 -18.28 -5.36 22.67
CA LEU A 631 -18.37 -4.13 23.44
C LEU A 631 -18.98 -4.39 24.82
N ALA A 632 -20.04 -5.22 24.93
CA ALA A 632 -20.61 -5.64 26.21
C ALA A 632 -19.59 -6.34 27.10
N HIS A 633 -18.75 -7.20 26.50
CA HIS A 633 -17.67 -7.88 27.20
C HIS A 633 -16.60 -6.91 27.74
N PHE A 634 -16.05 -6.03 26.88
CA PHE A 634 -15.02 -5.07 27.29
C PHE A 634 -15.53 -4.00 28.27
N SER A 635 -16.77 -3.56 28.11
CA SER A 635 -17.36 -2.56 28.98
C SER A 635 -17.75 -3.11 30.36
N GLY A 636 -18.07 -4.41 30.45
CA GLY A 636 -18.64 -5.03 31.62
C GLY A 636 -20.01 -4.45 32.01
N ASP A 637 -20.69 -3.76 31.08
CA ASP A 637 -21.97 -3.08 31.36
C ASP A 637 -23.07 -4.09 31.64
N ALA A 638 -23.61 -4.05 32.85
CA ALA A 638 -24.57 -5.04 33.34
C ALA A 638 -25.88 -5.06 32.53
N ALA A 639 -26.37 -3.88 32.09
CA ALA A 639 -27.61 -3.77 31.34
C ALA A 639 -27.45 -4.33 29.92
N MET A 640 -26.30 -4.05 29.28
CA MET A 640 -25.99 -4.58 27.96
C MET A 640 -25.76 -6.10 28.00
N ILE A 641 -25.05 -6.61 29.01
CA ILE A 641 -24.81 -8.05 29.22
C ILE A 641 -26.15 -8.78 29.46
N ASP A 642 -27.03 -8.23 30.31
CA ASP A 642 -28.34 -8.81 30.60
C ASP A 642 -29.22 -8.89 29.34
N ALA A 643 -29.23 -7.85 28.53
CA ALA A 643 -29.97 -7.82 27.26
C ALA A 643 -29.55 -8.96 26.31
N PHE A 644 -28.25 -9.16 26.14
CA PHE A 644 -27.71 -10.23 25.28
C PHE A 644 -27.94 -11.62 25.86
N ARG A 645 -27.81 -11.82 27.18
CA ARG A 645 -28.07 -13.11 27.83
C ARG A 645 -29.54 -13.54 27.74
N ARG A 646 -30.48 -12.56 27.72
CA ARG A 646 -31.90 -12.81 27.53
C ARG A 646 -32.32 -12.91 26.07
N GLY A 647 -31.39 -12.79 25.12
CA GLY A 647 -31.70 -12.83 23.69
C GLY A 647 -32.55 -11.67 23.20
N GLN A 648 -32.55 -10.52 23.88
CA GLN A 648 -33.34 -9.35 23.52
C GLN A 648 -32.69 -8.60 22.34
N ASP A 649 -33.50 -7.94 21.52
CA ASP A 649 -33.02 -7.02 20.49
C ASP A 649 -32.38 -5.80 21.17
N ILE A 650 -31.03 -5.73 21.13
CA ILE A 650 -30.27 -4.68 21.79
C ILE A 650 -30.63 -3.29 21.25
N HIS A 651 -31.03 -3.15 19.97
CA HIS A 651 -31.41 -1.85 19.41
C HIS A 651 -32.78 -1.42 19.93
N ALA A 652 -33.76 -2.33 20.04
CA ALA A 652 -35.04 -2.05 20.64
C ALA A 652 -34.88 -1.78 22.15
N ARG A 653 -34.05 -2.54 22.85
CA ARG A 653 -33.74 -2.33 24.26
C ARG A 653 -33.12 -0.95 24.51
N THR A 654 -32.09 -0.59 23.73
CA THR A 654 -31.48 0.75 23.82
C THR A 654 -32.49 1.86 23.54
N ALA A 655 -33.36 1.69 22.54
CA ALA A 655 -34.39 2.67 22.22
C ALA A 655 -35.39 2.86 23.39
N ALA A 656 -35.86 1.76 23.98
CA ALA A 656 -36.77 1.77 25.14
C ALA A 656 -36.17 2.50 26.33
N GLU A 657 -34.94 2.15 26.72
CA GLU A 657 -34.25 2.71 27.88
C GLU A 657 -33.89 4.18 27.70
N VAL A 658 -33.37 4.57 26.52
CA VAL A 658 -33.04 5.98 26.22
C VAL A 658 -34.28 6.87 26.14
N ALA A 659 -35.37 6.35 25.58
CA ALA A 659 -36.64 7.09 25.50
C ALA A 659 -37.45 7.06 26.81
N GLY A 660 -37.19 6.09 27.69
CA GLY A 660 -37.95 5.86 28.93
C GLY A 660 -39.35 5.30 28.68
N VAL A 661 -39.49 4.40 27.66
CA VAL A 661 -40.76 3.77 27.27
C VAL A 661 -40.65 2.23 27.42
N PRO A 662 -41.79 1.52 27.60
CA PRO A 662 -41.81 0.07 27.51
C PRO A 662 -41.29 -0.47 26.17
N LEU A 663 -40.74 -1.69 26.15
CA LEU A 663 -40.14 -2.30 24.95
C LEU A 663 -41.18 -2.46 23.82
N GLU A 664 -42.43 -2.74 24.16
CA GLU A 664 -43.55 -2.86 23.22
C GLU A 664 -43.95 -1.56 22.53
N ASP A 665 -43.60 -0.40 23.12
CA ASP A 665 -43.91 0.92 22.57
C ASP A 665 -42.78 1.48 21.69
N VAL A 666 -41.69 0.72 21.46
CA VAL A 666 -40.57 1.14 20.61
C VAL A 666 -40.99 1.13 19.14
N THR A 667 -41.02 2.32 18.54
CA THR A 667 -41.33 2.48 17.12
C THR A 667 -40.16 2.04 16.22
N PRO A 668 -40.42 1.68 14.96
CA PRO A 668 -39.33 1.37 13.99
C PRO A 668 -38.31 2.51 13.87
N THR A 669 -38.73 3.76 13.92
CA THR A 669 -37.85 4.94 13.88
C THR A 669 -36.97 5.03 15.11
N MET A 670 -37.51 4.83 16.31
CA MET A 670 -36.72 4.83 17.56
C MET A 670 -35.67 3.73 17.54
N ARG A 671 -36.05 2.51 17.09
CA ARG A 671 -35.11 1.40 16.91
C ARG A 671 -34.03 1.71 15.88
N ALA A 672 -34.37 2.37 14.76
CA ALA A 672 -33.39 2.78 13.73
C ALA A 672 -32.40 3.82 14.28
N HIS A 673 -32.87 4.79 15.05
CA HIS A 673 -32.03 5.78 15.72
C HIS A 673 -31.07 5.09 16.73
N ALA A 674 -31.59 4.21 17.57
CA ALA A 674 -30.78 3.45 18.52
C ALA A 674 -29.75 2.56 17.80
N LYS A 675 -30.11 1.94 16.66
CA LYS A 675 -29.18 1.19 15.81
C LYS A 675 -28.03 2.08 15.31
N ALA A 676 -28.35 3.28 14.82
CA ALA A 676 -27.35 4.24 14.35
C ALA A 676 -26.40 4.68 15.47
N VAL A 677 -26.92 4.86 16.69
CA VAL A 677 -26.10 5.22 17.86
C VAL A 677 -25.24 4.02 18.32
N ASN A 678 -25.83 2.84 18.48
CA ASN A 678 -25.11 1.63 18.92
C ASN A 678 -23.90 1.33 18.03
N PHE A 679 -24.05 1.42 16.71
CA PHE A 679 -22.90 1.25 15.80
C PHE A 679 -22.02 2.50 15.78
N GLY A 680 -22.63 3.69 15.69
CA GLY A 680 -21.88 4.94 15.55
C GLY A 680 -20.93 5.23 16.71
N LEU A 681 -21.34 4.93 17.93
CA LEU A 681 -20.52 5.19 19.13
C LEU A 681 -19.28 4.29 19.19
N VAL A 682 -19.40 3.03 18.80
CA VAL A 682 -18.22 2.13 18.68
C VAL A 682 -17.19 2.73 17.72
N TYR A 683 -17.65 3.44 16.69
CA TYR A 683 -16.78 4.12 15.71
C TYR A 683 -16.43 5.58 16.07
N GLY A 684 -16.82 6.05 17.26
CA GLY A 684 -16.53 7.41 17.73
C GLY A 684 -17.30 8.49 16.96
N ILE A 685 -18.58 8.22 16.62
CA ILE A 685 -19.45 9.19 15.94
C ILE A 685 -19.68 10.42 16.81
N SER A 686 -19.61 11.62 16.21
CA SER A 686 -19.96 12.87 16.86
C SER A 686 -21.48 13.15 16.78
N ASP A 687 -21.97 14.10 17.58
CA ASP A 687 -23.30 14.66 17.51
C ASP A 687 -23.68 15.12 16.07
N PHE A 688 -22.74 15.75 15.38
CA PHE A 688 -22.90 16.15 13.98
C PHE A 688 -23.03 14.93 13.04
N GLY A 689 -22.18 13.93 13.19
CA GLY A 689 -22.26 12.71 12.38
C GLY A 689 -23.55 11.94 12.60
N LEU A 690 -24.01 11.82 13.85
CA LEU A 690 -25.25 11.17 14.19
C LEU A 690 -26.46 11.93 13.62
N ALA A 691 -26.51 13.26 13.76
CA ALA A 691 -27.56 14.11 13.21
C ALA A 691 -27.70 13.90 11.68
N ARG A 692 -26.57 13.89 10.97
CA ARG A 692 -26.55 13.66 9.51
C ARG A 692 -27.10 12.27 9.11
N ASN A 693 -26.76 11.25 9.89
CA ASN A 693 -27.13 9.86 9.55
C ASN A 693 -28.59 9.51 9.91
N THR A 694 -29.18 10.24 10.84
CA THR A 694 -30.52 9.93 11.39
C THR A 694 -31.61 10.94 11.03
N GLY A 695 -31.22 12.10 10.47
CA GLY A 695 -32.12 13.22 10.22
C GLY A 695 -32.54 13.99 11.49
N MET A 696 -31.99 13.67 12.67
CA MET A 696 -32.18 14.42 13.91
C MET A 696 -31.51 15.79 13.82
N SER A 697 -32.01 16.75 14.61
CA SER A 697 -31.24 17.96 14.88
C SER A 697 -29.96 17.62 15.68
N ARG A 698 -28.93 18.46 15.56
CA ARG A 698 -27.70 18.28 16.33
C ARG A 698 -27.93 18.26 17.84
N LYS A 699 -28.91 19.04 18.33
CA LYS A 699 -29.26 19.09 19.74
C LYS A 699 -29.90 17.78 20.23
N GLU A 700 -30.80 17.20 19.43
CA GLU A 700 -31.39 15.89 19.71
C GLU A 700 -30.35 14.78 19.67
N ALA A 701 -29.45 14.77 18.69
CA ALA A 701 -28.36 13.80 18.60
C ALA A 701 -27.45 13.87 19.82
N ALA A 702 -27.04 15.07 20.27
CA ALA A 702 -26.26 15.26 21.48
C ALA A 702 -26.98 14.76 22.74
N ALA A 703 -28.29 15.09 22.90
CA ALA A 703 -29.09 14.62 24.02
C ALA A 703 -29.26 13.09 24.01
N PHE A 704 -29.37 12.47 22.83
CA PHE A 704 -29.43 11.01 22.70
C PHE A 704 -28.11 10.34 23.14
N ILE A 705 -26.98 10.87 22.72
CA ILE A 705 -25.64 10.36 23.13
C ILE A 705 -25.46 10.45 24.64
N GLU A 706 -25.84 11.55 25.26
CA GLU A 706 -25.75 11.72 26.71
C GLU A 706 -26.63 10.71 27.45
N LYS A 707 -27.89 10.54 27.04
CA LYS A 707 -28.79 9.54 27.61
C LYS A 707 -28.28 8.11 27.43
N TYR A 708 -27.69 7.80 26.26
CA TYR A 708 -27.09 6.51 25.99
C TYR A 708 -25.99 6.17 27.00
N PHE A 709 -25.08 7.11 27.26
CA PHE A 709 -24.00 6.91 28.24
C PHE A 709 -24.51 6.92 29.69
N ALA A 710 -25.63 7.56 29.98
CA ALA A 710 -26.28 7.45 31.29
C ALA A 710 -26.89 6.05 31.49
N THR A 711 -27.42 5.45 30.39
CA THR A 711 -27.99 4.09 30.40
C THR A 711 -26.90 3.02 30.46
N TYR A 712 -25.81 3.22 29.72
CA TYR A 712 -24.67 2.29 29.62
C TYR A 712 -23.35 2.92 30.13
N PRO A 713 -23.21 3.18 31.45
CA PRO A 713 -22.03 3.86 32.00
C PRO A 713 -20.75 3.04 31.83
N GLY A 714 -20.87 1.71 31.77
CA GLY A 714 -19.76 0.79 31.52
C GLY A 714 -19.10 1.03 30.16
N VAL A 715 -19.90 1.37 29.14
CA VAL A 715 -19.40 1.67 27.78
C VAL A 715 -18.54 2.92 27.79
N ARG A 716 -19.01 4.01 28.48
CA ARG A 716 -18.20 5.24 28.63
C ARG A 716 -16.89 4.95 29.35
N GLY A 717 -16.98 4.22 30.48
CA GLY A 717 -15.80 3.81 31.24
C GLY A 717 -14.78 3.01 30.42
N PHE A 718 -15.24 2.13 29.53
CA PHE A 718 -14.36 1.40 28.60
C PHE A 718 -13.67 2.36 27.63
N MET A 719 -14.41 3.25 27.00
CA MET A 719 -13.85 4.20 26.04
C MET A 719 -12.78 5.09 26.68
N ASP A 720 -13.06 5.63 27.85
CA ASP A 720 -12.12 6.49 28.58
C ASP A 720 -10.85 5.71 28.98
N ARG A 721 -10.99 4.45 29.44
CA ARG A 721 -9.84 3.58 29.73
C ARG A 721 -9.02 3.27 28.48
N ALA A 722 -9.66 2.90 27.37
CA ALA A 722 -8.97 2.56 26.13
C ALA A 722 -8.15 3.74 25.57
N ILE A 723 -8.69 4.97 25.65
CA ILE A 723 -7.96 6.18 25.28
C ILE A 723 -6.77 6.41 26.23
N LYS A 724 -6.99 6.30 27.55
CA LYS A 724 -5.95 6.49 28.55
C LYS A 724 -4.80 5.49 28.38
N GLU A 725 -5.11 4.20 28.26
CA GLU A 725 -4.14 3.14 27.98
C GLU A 725 -3.40 3.39 26.66
N GLY A 726 -4.09 3.87 25.62
CA GLY A 726 -3.49 4.29 24.36
C GLY A 726 -2.43 5.38 24.53
N TYR A 727 -2.69 6.39 25.36
CA TYR A 727 -1.70 7.43 25.67
C TYR A 727 -0.54 6.91 26.52
N GLU A 728 -0.79 6.00 27.47
CA GLU A 728 0.23 5.44 28.37
C GLU A 728 1.14 4.43 27.66
N THR A 729 0.58 3.53 26.86
CA THR A 729 1.32 2.43 26.24
C THR A 729 1.71 2.68 24.78
N GLY A 730 1.05 3.63 24.11
CA GLY A 730 1.19 3.84 22.67
C GLY A 730 0.53 2.75 21.82
N MET A 731 -0.30 1.87 22.39
CA MET A 731 -0.85 0.68 21.73
C MET A 731 -2.32 0.45 22.12
N ALA A 732 -3.07 -0.20 21.24
CA ALA A 732 -4.36 -0.83 21.53
C ALA A 732 -4.24 -2.34 21.31
N ARG A 733 -4.99 -3.15 22.07
CA ARG A 733 -4.92 -4.62 22.03
C ARG A 733 -6.30 -5.26 21.95
N THR A 734 -6.37 -6.41 21.23
CA THR A 734 -7.54 -7.32 21.27
C THR A 734 -7.42 -8.30 22.43
N ILE A 735 -8.50 -9.06 22.71
CA ILE A 735 -8.47 -10.16 23.71
C ILE A 735 -7.48 -11.28 23.36
N PHE A 736 -7.14 -11.44 22.07
CA PHE A 736 -6.17 -12.42 21.58
C PHE A 736 -4.75 -11.86 21.48
N GLY A 737 -4.51 -10.62 21.94
CA GLY A 737 -3.19 -10.02 21.99
C GLY A 737 -2.79 -9.25 20.74
N ARG A 738 -3.57 -9.19 19.67
CA ARG A 738 -3.26 -8.37 18.47
C ARG A 738 -3.01 -6.93 18.88
N VAL A 739 -1.92 -6.36 18.35
CA VAL A 739 -1.44 -5.02 18.70
C VAL A 739 -1.67 -4.07 17.54
N ARG A 740 -2.15 -2.87 17.82
CA ARG A 740 -2.10 -1.72 16.92
C ARG A 740 -1.34 -0.59 17.60
N ARG A 741 -0.31 -0.05 16.95
CA ARG A 741 0.39 1.15 17.42
C ARG A 741 -0.47 2.38 17.21
N LEU A 742 -0.41 3.34 18.14
CA LEU A 742 -1.23 4.55 18.15
C LEU A 742 -0.32 5.80 18.08
N ASP A 743 0.58 5.82 17.09
CA ASP A 743 1.52 6.95 16.91
C ASP A 743 0.80 8.27 16.64
N GLU A 744 -0.44 8.21 16.13
CA GLU A 744 -1.33 9.36 15.94
C GLU A 744 -1.62 10.13 17.22
N LEU A 745 -1.63 9.48 18.38
CA LEU A 745 -1.89 10.13 19.68
C LEU A 745 -0.80 11.14 20.06
N LYS A 746 0.41 10.99 19.55
CA LYS A 746 1.55 11.90 19.79
C LYS A 746 1.54 13.13 18.86
N SER A 747 0.61 13.17 17.89
CA SER A 747 0.55 14.23 16.88
C SER A 747 0.15 15.58 17.51
N GLY A 748 0.83 16.65 17.12
CA GLY A 748 0.43 18.03 17.42
C GLY A 748 -0.88 18.43 16.71
N ASN A 749 -1.25 17.77 15.62
CA ASN A 749 -2.49 18.03 14.89
C ASN A 749 -3.69 17.39 15.60
N VAL A 750 -4.65 18.22 16.03
CA VAL A 750 -5.87 17.81 16.75
C VAL A 750 -6.69 16.77 15.98
N ASN A 751 -6.77 16.87 14.66
CA ASN A 751 -7.55 15.93 13.85
C ASN A 751 -6.89 14.55 13.79
N ILE A 752 -5.57 14.50 13.68
CA ILE A 752 -4.78 13.26 13.69
C ILE A 752 -4.86 12.63 15.09
N ARG A 753 -4.72 13.42 16.15
CA ARG A 753 -4.83 12.94 17.53
C ARG A 753 -6.22 12.37 17.81
N LYS A 754 -7.30 13.05 17.41
CA LYS A 754 -8.67 12.52 17.49
C LYS A 754 -8.89 11.25 16.69
N PHE A 755 -8.19 11.09 15.57
CA PHE A 755 -8.19 9.84 14.83
C PHE A 755 -7.53 8.72 15.64
N GLY A 756 -6.40 9.00 16.30
CA GLY A 756 -5.74 8.08 17.24
C GLY A 756 -6.62 7.67 18.42
N GLU A 757 -7.36 8.62 19.02
CA GLU A 757 -8.32 8.34 20.10
C GLU A 757 -9.44 7.39 19.65
N ARG A 758 -10.00 7.63 18.45
CA ARG A 758 -10.97 6.70 17.85
C ARG A 758 -10.35 5.32 17.57
N ALA A 759 -9.11 5.27 17.08
CA ALA A 759 -8.42 4.02 16.86
C ALA A 759 -8.18 3.24 18.17
N ALA A 760 -7.88 3.93 19.27
CA ALA A 760 -7.74 3.32 20.60
C ALA A 760 -9.03 2.64 21.07
N MET A 761 -10.19 3.27 20.84
CA MET A 761 -11.50 2.70 21.21
C MET A 761 -11.94 1.56 20.28
N ASN A 762 -11.70 1.70 18.97
CA ASN A 762 -12.23 0.77 17.97
C ASN A 762 -11.40 -0.51 17.84
N THR A 763 -10.08 -0.42 17.96
CA THR A 763 -9.19 -1.55 17.74
C THR A 763 -9.49 -2.75 18.64
N PRO A 764 -9.73 -2.59 19.95
CA PRO A 764 -10.10 -3.72 20.80
C PRO A 764 -11.36 -4.42 20.30
N VAL A 765 -12.38 -3.69 19.89
CA VAL A 765 -13.67 -4.27 19.46
C VAL A 765 -13.58 -4.88 18.07
N GLN A 766 -13.16 -4.10 17.05
CA GLN A 766 -13.08 -4.58 15.67
C GLN A 766 -12.01 -5.63 15.46
N GLY A 767 -10.85 -5.45 16.09
CA GLY A 767 -9.77 -6.42 16.01
C GLY A 767 -10.16 -7.74 16.67
N THR A 768 -10.85 -7.71 17.82
CA THR A 768 -11.36 -8.94 18.46
C THR A 768 -12.39 -9.64 17.58
N ALA A 769 -13.30 -8.90 16.91
CA ALA A 769 -14.23 -9.49 15.96
C ALA A 769 -13.50 -10.18 14.79
N ALA A 770 -12.45 -9.53 14.27
CA ALA A 770 -11.61 -10.12 13.23
C ALA A 770 -10.85 -11.37 13.70
N ASP A 771 -10.34 -11.38 14.92
CA ASP A 771 -9.67 -12.54 15.49
C ASP A 771 -10.63 -13.71 15.72
N ILE A 772 -11.85 -13.42 16.20
CA ILE A 772 -12.92 -14.43 16.41
C ILE A 772 -13.29 -15.09 15.09
N ILE A 773 -13.56 -14.33 14.02
CA ILE A 773 -13.92 -14.90 12.73
C ILE A 773 -12.77 -15.73 12.12
N LYS A 774 -11.53 -15.26 12.23
CA LYS A 774 -10.34 -16.01 11.79
C LYS A 774 -10.18 -17.33 12.52
N LEU A 775 -10.33 -17.31 13.84
CA LEU A 775 -10.25 -18.53 14.65
C LEU A 775 -11.43 -19.48 14.36
N ALA A 776 -12.63 -18.94 14.09
CA ALA A 776 -13.76 -19.74 13.65
C ALA A 776 -13.48 -20.41 12.31
N MET A 777 -12.88 -19.69 11.34
CA MET A 777 -12.47 -20.28 10.05
C MET A 777 -11.52 -21.46 10.23
N VAL A 778 -10.50 -21.32 11.08
CA VAL A 778 -9.53 -22.39 11.38
C VAL A 778 -10.26 -23.59 11.98
N ARG A 779 -11.08 -23.37 13.01
CA ARG A 779 -11.83 -24.46 13.67
C ARG A 779 -12.82 -25.17 12.73
N VAL A 780 -13.54 -24.41 11.91
CA VAL A 780 -14.47 -24.97 10.91
C VAL A 780 -13.73 -25.83 9.89
N HIS A 781 -12.64 -25.30 9.34
CA HIS A 781 -11.82 -26.02 8.37
C HIS A 781 -11.26 -27.32 8.94
N ASP A 782 -10.69 -27.27 10.14
CA ASP A 782 -10.15 -28.45 10.82
C ASP A 782 -11.25 -29.50 11.14
N ALA A 783 -12.41 -29.03 11.61
CA ALA A 783 -13.53 -29.91 11.92
C ALA A 783 -14.12 -30.59 10.66
N LEU A 784 -14.17 -29.86 9.53
CA LEU A 784 -14.59 -30.47 8.25
C LEU A 784 -13.59 -31.52 7.77
N CYS A 785 -12.29 -31.24 7.86
CA CYS A 785 -11.24 -32.19 7.47
C CYS A 785 -11.21 -33.43 8.37
N GLN A 786 -11.23 -33.27 9.70
CA GLN A 786 -11.19 -34.35 10.67
C GLN A 786 -12.47 -35.19 10.62
N GLY A 787 -13.63 -34.57 10.39
CA GLY A 787 -14.91 -35.24 10.25
C GLY A 787 -15.09 -35.96 8.90
N GLY A 788 -14.14 -35.87 7.99
CA GLY A 788 -14.20 -36.51 6.67
C GLY A 788 -15.31 -35.96 5.78
N PHE A 789 -15.75 -34.72 5.99
CA PHE A 789 -16.77 -34.09 5.17
C PHE A 789 -16.23 -33.71 3.76
N LYS A 790 -17.10 -33.81 2.77
CA LYS A 790 -16.83 -33.30 1.42
C LYS A 790 -17.12 -31.81 1.32
N ALA A 791 -17.83 -31.26 2.29
CA ALA A 791 -18.10 -29.81 2.39
C ALA A 791 -16.82 -29.02 2.47
N ARG A 792 -16.82 -27.79 1.87
CA ARG A 792 -15.66 -26.88 1.79
C ARG A 792 -16.06 -25.46 2.18
N LEU A 793 -15.22 -24.81 2.97
CA LEU A 793 -15.31 -23.38 3.23
C LEU A 793 -14.88 -22.65 1.95
N ILE A 794 -15.74 -21.78 1.41
CA ILE A 794 -15.52 -21.13 0.11
C ILE A 794 -15.42 -19.61 0.19
N LEU A 795 -16.04 -18.98 1.19
CA LEU A 795 -16.04 -17.53 1.28
C LEU A 795 -16.15 -17.06 2.74
N GLN A 796 -15.50 -15.94 3.04
CA GLN A 796 -15.69 -15.15 4.25
C GLN A 796 -16.02 -13.70 3.84
N VAL A 797 -17.10 -13.15 4.38
CA VAL A 797 -17.53 -11.76 4.14
C VAL A 797 -17.94 -11.11 5.46
N HIS A 798 -17.19 -10.08 5.90
CA HIS A 798 -17.41 -9.41 7.18
C HIS A 798 -17.46 -10.40 8.36
N ASP A 799 -18.63 -10.67 8.92
CA ASP A 799 -18.85 -11.57 10.05
C ASP A 799 -19.51 -12.90 9.63
N GLU A 800 -19.48 -13.23 8.33
CA GLU A 800 -20.18 -14.32 7.66
C GLU A 800 -19.19 -15.36 7.11
N LEU A 801 -19.53 -16.64 7.23
CA LEU A 801 -18.83 -17.78 6.63
C LEU A 801 -19.77 -18.58 5.73
N LEU A 802 -19.32 -18.84 4.49
CA LEU A 802 -20.04 -19.68 3.53
C LEU A 802 -19.31 -20.99 3.29
N ILE A 803 -20.07 -22.09 3.35
CA ILE A 803 -19.63 -23.45 3.04
C ILE A 803 -20.47 -23.98 1.88
N GLU A 804 -19.83 -24.61 0.91
CA GLU A 804 -20.50 -25.45 -0.07
C GLU A 804 -20.50 -26.89 0.45
N ALA A 805 -21.67 -27.49 0.57
CA ALA A 805 -21.85 -28.83 1.16
C ALA A 805 -22.73 -29.72 0.29
N PRO A 806 -22.42 -31.03 0.13
CA PRO A 806 -23.35 -31.99 -0.41
C PRO A 806 -24.69 -31.97 0.36
N GLN A 807 -25.80 -32.16 -0.37
CA GLN A 807 -27.13 -32.10 0.24
C GLN A 807 -27.32 -33.07 1.44
N ASP A 808 -26.73 -34.26 1.38
CA ASP A 808 -26.76 -35.26 2.45
C ASP A 808 -25.92 -34.87 3.68
N GLU A 809 -24.95 -33.96 3.53
CA GLU A 809 -24.14 -33.47 4.63
C GLU A 809 -24.68 -32.15 5.23
N ALA A 810 -25.54 -31.41 4.51
CA ALA A 810 -25.92 -30.05 4.82
C ALA A 810 -26.40 -29.82 6.27
N GLY A 811 -27.22 -30.69 6.80
CA GLY A 811 -27.73 -30.57 8.18
C GLY A 811 -26.64 -30.74 9.24
N ARG A 812 -25.70 -31.68 9.04
CA ARG A 812 -24.56 -31.87 9.94
C ARG A 812 -23.56 -30.73 9.84
N VAL A 813 -23.33 -30.23 8.62
CA VAL A 813 -22.44 -29.09 8.37
C VAL A 813 -23.02 -27.82 8.98
N ALA A 814 -24.32 -27.57 8.87
CA ALA A 814 -24.99 -26.42 9.49
C ALA A 814 -24.83 -26.42 11.02
N GLN A 815 -24.97 -27.59 11.66
CA GLN A 815 -24.77 -27.72 13.11
C GLN A 815 -23.29 -27.50 13.48
N LEU A 816 -22.36 -28.15 12.76
CA LEU A 816 -20.91 -27.99 12.96
C LEU A 816 -20.49 -26.51 12.83
N LEU A 817 -20.96 -25.84 11.79
CA LEU A 817 -20.64 -24.42 11.54
C LEU A 817 -21.13 -23.54 12.71
N ARG A 818 -22.36 -23.73 13.16
CA ARG A 818 -22.92 -23.03 14.32
C ARG A 818 -22.08 -23.28 15.56
N ASP A 819 -21.83 -24.55 15.89
CA ASP A 819 -21.11 -24.93 17.10
C ASP A 819 -19.68 -24.37 17.11
N CYS A 820 -18.96 -24.41 15.97
CA CYS A 820 -17.63 -23.84 15.84
C CYS A 820 -17.63 -22.30 16.00
N MET A 821 -18.63 -21.60 15.43
CA MET A 821 -18.72 -20.15 15.54
C MET A 821 -19.14 -19.70 16.95
N GLU A 822 -20.14 -20.33 17.55
CA GLU A 822 -20.66 -19.91 18.87
C GLU A 822 -19.72 -20.21 20.03
N HIS A 823 -18.89 -21.26 19.93
CA HIS A 823 -17.99 -21.69 20.99
C HIS A 823 -16.51 -21.35 20.74
N VAL A 824 -16.21 -20.48 19.78
CA VAL A 824 -14.83 -20.13 19.39
C VAL A 824 -14.09 -19.32 20.46
N ALA A 825 -14.80 -18.53 21.26
CA ALA A 825 -14.26 -17.68 22.31
C ALA A 825 -15.21 -17.57 23.50
N GLU A 826 -14.65 -17.43 24.69
CA GLU A 826 -15.41 -17.18 25.91
C GLU A 826 -15.57 -15.69 26.18
N LEU A 827 -16.77 -15.17 25.98
CA LEU A 827 -17.15 -13.80 26.32
C LEU A 827 -18.12 -13.76 27.49
N SER A 828 -18.31 -12.59 28.11
CA SER A 828 -19.33 -12.40 29.17
C SER A 828 -20.78 -12.52 28.65
N VAL A 829 -20.96 -12.55 27.33
CA VAL A 829 -22.21 -12.76 26.63
C VAL A 829 -22.05 -13.87 25.60
N PRO A 830 -23.09 -14.65 25.26
CA PRO A 830 -23.00 -15.71 24.26
C PRO A 830 -22.71 -15.10 22.87
N LEU A 831 -21.87 -15.77 22.08
CA LEU A 831 -21.82 -15.58 20.64
C LEU A 831 -23.02 -16.32 20.02
N VAL A 832 -23.62 -15.74 19.00
CA VAL A 832 -24.78 -16.32 18.30
C VAL A 832 -24.52 -16.25 16.80
N ALA A 833 -24.63 -17.38 16.11
CA ALA A 833 -24.51 -17.50 14.67
C ALA A 833 -25.85 -17.93 14.05
N GLU A 834 -26.39 -17.09 13.16
CA GLU A 834 -27.60 -17.42 12.41
C GLU A 834 -27.23 -18.23 11.17
N VAL A 835 -27.68 -19.49 11.10
CA VAL A 835 -27.35 -20.40 10.00
C VAL A 835 -28.54 -20.56 9.07
N LYS A 836 -28.30 -20.37 7.76
CA LYS A 836 -29.27 -20.58 6.68
C LYS A 836 -28.69 -21.46 5.59
N THR A 837 -29.55 -22.08 4.80
CA THR A 837 -29.14 -22.91 3.66
C THR A 837 -29.92 -22.49 2.42
N GLY A 838 -29.28 -22.57 1.26
CA GLY A 838 -29.92 -22.21 0.00
C GLY A 838 -29.16 -22.79 -1.21
N SER A 839 -29.76 -22.69 -2.38
CA SER A 839 -29.11 -23.08 -3.64
C SER A 839 -28.25 -21.96 -4.21
N SER A 840 -28.45 -20.72 -3.75
CA SER A 840 -27.67 -19.53 -4.15
C SER A 840 -27.38 -18.66 -2.92
N TRP A 841 -26.38 -17.79 -3.05
CA TRP A 841 -26.04 -16.84 -1.99
C TRP A 841 -27.16 -15.80 -1.73
N TYR A 842 -28.06 -15.60 -2.70
CA TYR A 842 -29.25 -14.77 -2.52
C TYR A 842 -30.22 -15.40 -1.52
N GLU A 843 -30.42 -16.72 -1.60
CA GLU A 843 -31.39 -17.45 -0.76
C GLU A 843 -30.93 -17.63 0.69
N THR A 844 -29.64 -17.47 0.96
CA THR A 844 -29.07 -17.57 2.32
C THR A 844 -29.17 -16.24 3.09
N LYS A 845 -29.74 -15.15 2.53
CA LYS A 845 -29.85 -13.83 3.17
C LYS A 845 -31.29 -13.41 3.58
#